data_d431dbf5b35025a4ad4880a46df6c4d1
#
_entry.id   d431dbf5b35025a4ad4880a46df6c4d1
#
_cell.length_a   1.000
_cell.length_b   1.000
_cell.length_c   1.000
_cell.angle_alpha   90.00
_cell.angle_beta   90.00
_cell.angle_gamma   90.00
#
_symmetry.space_group_name_H-M   'P 1'
#
loop_
_entity.id
_entity.type
_entity.pdbx_description
1 polymer ?
#
loop_
_entity_poly.entity_id
_entity_poly.type
_entity_poly.pdbx_seq_one_letter_code
_entity_poly.pdbx_strand_id
1 'polypeptide(L)'
;MKKTVFNPALNRAAAILIGTLVGISDVVHASVDISSSPLHGGKDMPGNLAILASVEYPTLISVANLADTYTPGVRYVGYFDSNKCYKYHYSSQELDRYFYPIASPRPQANYGCNTTGGVWAGNFLNWAATQTIDPFRSALTGGYRVRDTIKETILEKAVMDRAYPGNFPRRNVAGRNVLATLVPTQWNNFRIRIDGLGNRMRFTQFSSSWTDPLNTEGQPYDPSKHPLNSNDRGVYEVSVRVKVCDPSAGLESNCVVYPSGSYKPEGLIQEYSKRIRYSVFGYKNDHSYLIDGGVLRARQKFVGPQTHYPEQGKKTNPHAEWDPQTGILYDNPDPEDAAATTRRVGRTIANSGVINYLNKSGQMDTGRISKTYDPVSELYYTAYRYFKRLGNVPEYSVLTGSVNEKYQQADAFPVITDWDDPIRYACQSNVVLGIGDTHTNQDKNLPGNTNTMEEPSKPQAVRNDRSIDVVKRMAQIFQMEGMSQRDAMSAAVASKFNFHRYNSAYIAALAYDAHTKDMRPDLEGDQLFTTHWVDVVEEGDYKKPVSTNQYWLAAKYGGFQVPAGYDPDKTVNPLSEATWWTNGEYVNGDPKAKRADNFYIAADAEKMVASLKHAFSRIVAEIKGAGTGLSSNSARLETGAVTYQAQFF
;
A
#
# COMPACT_ATOMS: atom_id res chain seq x y z
N MET A 1 25.71 -93.17 -1.15
CA MET A 1 25.53 -92.46 -2.39
C MET A 1 24.18 -92.81 -2.97
N LYS A 2 23.13 -92.00 -2.78
CA LYS A 2 21.83 -92.12 -3.45
C LYS A 2 21.68 -91.02 -4.44
N LYS A 3 21.66 -91.37 -5.70
CA LYS A 3 21.34 -90.43 -6.82
C LYS A 3 19.84 -90.22 -6.83
N THR A 4 19.39 -88.99 -6.67
CA THR A 4 18.01 -88.59 -6.88
C THR A 4 17.82 -88.29 -8.38
N VAL A 5 16.95 -89.07 -9.02
CA VAL A 5 16.57 -88.92 -10.42
C VAL A 5 15.53 -87.80 -10.53
N PHE A 6 15.83 -86.76 -11.19
CA PHE A 6 14.88 -85.70 -11.51
C PHE A 6 13.95 -86.16 -12.64
N ASN A 7 12.66 -86.09 -12.39
CA ASN A 7 11.63 -86.44 -13.37
C ASN A 7 11.29 -85.24 -14.24
N PRO A 8 11.59 -85.23 -15.54
CA PRO A 8 11.42 -84.03 -16.42
C PRO A 8 9.95 -83.64 -16.71
N ALA A 9 8.99 -84.53 -16.34
CA ALA A 9 7.57 -84.27 -16.56
C ALA A 9 6.94 -83.26 -15.58
N LEU A 10 7.50 -83.15 -14.36
CA LEU A 10 7.02 -82.14 -13.38
C LEU A 10 7.48 -80.68 -13.68
N ASN A 11 8.63 -80.59 -14.31
CA ASN A 11 9.15 -79.21 -14.65
C ASN A 11 8.44 -78.53 -15.85
N ARG A 12 7.78 -79.32 -16.70
CA ARG A 12 7.00 -78.76 -17.84
C ARG A 12 5.63 -78.24 -17.38
N ALA A 13 5.00 -78.84 -16.40
CA ALA A 13 3.73 -78.37 -15.85
C ALA A 13 3.90 -77.10 -15.00
N ALA A 14 5.01 -76.95 -14.25
CA ALA A 14 5.31 -75.77 -13.47
C ALA A 14 5.68 -74.55 -14.37
N ALA A 15 6.35 -74.82 -15.49
CA ALA A 15 6.72 -73.74 -16.44
C ALA A 15 5.49 -73.18 -17.21
N ILE A 16 4.48 -74.06 -17.49
CA ILE A 16 3.25 -73.67 -18.17
C ILE A 16 2.29 -72.91 -17.24
N LEU A 17 2.27 -73.26 -15.93
CA LEU A 17 1.44 -72.55 -14.94
C LEU A 17 2.00 -71.18 -14.58
N ILE A 18 3.32 -71.00 -14.61
CA ILE A 18 3.97 -69.67 -14.38
C ILE A 18 3.82 -68.81 -15.63
N GLY A 19 3.84 -69.36 -16.83
CA GLY A 19 3.64 -68.62 -18.05
C GLY A 19 2.20 -68.09 -18.28
N THR A 20 1.19 -68.81 -17.75
CA THR A 20 -0.22 -68.37 -17.83
C THR A 20 -0.66 -67.43 -16.71
N LEU A 21 0.08 -67.32 -15.61
CA LEU A 21 -0.18 -66.30 -14.55
C LEU A 21 0.50 -64.94 -14.80
N VAL A 22 1.47 -64.86 -15.73
CA VAL A 22 2.11 -63.60 -16.13
C VAL A 22 1.39 -62.92 -17.30
N GLY A 23 0.44 -63.60 -17.92
CA GLY A 23 -0.30 -63.08 -19.10
C GLY A 23 -1.62 -62.34 -18.81
N ILE A 24 -2.01 -62.17 -17.54
CA ILE A 24 -3.22 -61.42 -17.15
C ILE A 24 -2.83 -60.34 -16.11
N SER A 25 -1.87 -59.54 -16.45
CA SER A 25 -1.78 -58.20 -15.90
C SER A 25 -2.39 -57.29 -16.97
N ASP A 26 -3.66 -56.95 -16.79
CA ASP A 26 -4.23 -55.80 -17.41
C ASP A 26 -3.32 -54.61 -17.04
N VAL A 27 -2.46 -54.22 -17.99
CA VAL A 27 -1.77 -52.94 -17.93
C VAL A 27 -2.86 -51.90 -18.10
N VAL A 28 -3.46 -51.47 -16.98
CA VAL A 28 -4.24 -50.24 -16.94
C VAL A 28 -3.27 -49.13 -17.32
N HIS A 29 -3.24 -48.81 -18.60
CA HIS A 29 -2.65 -47.56 -19.06
C HIS A 29 -3.56 -46.49 -18.50
N ALA A 30 -3.24 -45.98 -17.30
CA ALA A 30 -3.71 -44.66 -16.93
C ALA A 30 -3.10 -43.70 -17.96
N SER A 31 -3.87 -43.33 -18.98
CA SER A 31 -3.53 -42.21 -19.80
C SER A 31 -3.57 -40.98 -18.90
N VAL A 32 -2.40 -40.58 -18.40
CA VAL A 32 -2.26 -39.26 -17.83
C VAL A 32 -2.43 -38.32 -19.02
N ASP A 33 -3.54 -37.61 -19.02
CA ASP A 33 -3.77 -36.53 -19.97
C ASP A 33 -2.74 -35.45 -19.67
N ILE A 34 -1.60 -35.52 -20.34
CA ILE A 34 -0.57 -34.49 -20.23
C ILE A 34 -1.15 -33.28 -20.94
N SER A 35 -1.54 -32.27 -20.18
CA SER A 35 -1.98 -31.00 -20.71
C SER A 35 -1.04 -30.58 -21.85
N SER A 36 -1.61 -30.36 -23.04
CA SER A 36 -0.87 -29.85 -24.20
C SER A 36 -0.45 -28.39 -24.05
N SER A 37 -0.85 -27.77 -22.95
CA SER A 37 -0.38 -26.43 -22.58
C SER A 37 1.04 -26.52 -22.03
N PRO A 38 2.00 -25.72 -22.52
CA PRO A 38 3.35 -25.69 -21.98
C PRO A 38 3.28 -25.41 -20.47
N LEU A 39 3.86 -26.29 -19.66
CA LEU A 39 4.19 -26.00 -18.27
C LEU A 39 5.23 -24.88 -18.29
N HIS A 40 4.76 -23.64 -18.31
CA HIS A 40 5.62 -22.51 -18.03
C HIS A 40 6.06 -22.66 -16.60
N GLY A 41 7.32 -23.01 -16.39
CA GLY A 41 7.89 -23.12 -15.04
C GLY A 41 7.63 -21.80 -14.32
N GLY A 42 6.88 -21.83 -13.22
CA GLY A 42 6.32 -20.66 -12.55
C GLY A 42 7.30 -19.61 -12.04
N LYS A 43 8.59 -19.76 -12.34
CA LYS A 43 9.65 -18.79 -11.96
C LYS A 43 9.50 -17.41 -12.60
N ASP A 44 8.87 -17.30 -13.76
CA ASP A 44 8.83 -16.06 -14.54
C ASP A 44 7.41 -15.46 -14.70
N MET A 45 6.41 -16.01 -14.02
CA MET A 45 5.06 -15.49 -14.08
C MET A 45 4.93 -14.23 -13.21
N PRO A 46 4.57 -13.08 -13.79
CA PRO A 46 4.38 -11.86 -13.02
C PRO A 46 3.09 -11.95 -12.20
N GLY A 47 3.16 -11.59 -10.91
CA GLY A 47 1.98 -11.45 -10.08
C GLY A 47 1.25 -10.13 -10.31
N ASN A 48 0.01 -10.07 -9.88
CA ASN A 48 -0.82 -8.87 -9.87
C ASN A 48 -0.91 -8.32 -8.45
N LEU A 49 -0.65 -7.02 -8.29
CA LEU A 49 -0.84 -6.29 -7.04
C LEU A 49 -1.77 -5.11 -7.26
N ALA A 50 -2.95 -5.18 -6.66
CA ALA A 50 -3.88 -4.07 -6.58
C ALA A 50 -3.61 -3.26 -5.31
N ILE A 51 -3.26 -1.98 -5.46
CA ILE A 51 -3.04 -1.07 -4.34
C ILE A 51 -4.32 -0.28 -4.09
N LEU A 52 -4.88 -0.40 -2.88
CA LEU A 52 -6.06 0.33 -2.44
C LEU A 52 -5.62 1.45 -1.50
N ALA A 53 -5.53 2.65 -2.05
CA ALA A 53 -5.15 3.84 -1.31
C ALA A 53 -6.40 4.50 -0.72
N SER A 54 -6.79 4.08 0.50
CA SER A 54 -7.81 4.78 1.28
C SER A 54 -7.18 6.02 1.91
N VAL A 55 -7.05 7.05 1.09
CA VAL A 55 -6.44 8.32 1.47
C VAL A 55 -7.52 9.41 1.48
N GLU A 56 -7.82 9.90 2.66
CA GLU A 56 -8.73 11.01 2.93
C GLU A 56 -8.00 12.07 3.76
N TYR A 57 -8.71 13.12 4.20
CA TYR A 57 -8.04 14.24 4.86
C TYR A 57 -7.31 13.87 6.16
N PRO A 58 -7.81 12.98 7.07
CA PRO A 58 -7.06 12.60 8.27
C PRO A 58 -5.72 11.96 7.95
N THR A 59 -5.65 11.06 6.98
CA THR A 59 -4.40 10.43 6.52
C THR A 59 -3.41 11.46 5.95
N LEU A 60 -3.91 12.50 5.26
CA LEU A 60 -3.06 13.56 4.70
C LEU A 60 -2.51 14.51 5.75
N ILE A 61 -3.30 14.87 6.76
CA ILE A 61 -2.91 15.86 7.77
C ILE A 61 -2.30 15.29 9.04
N SER A 62 -2.48 14.00 9.31
CA SER A 62 -1.95 13.35 10.51
C SER A 62 -0.42 13.31 10.51
N VAL A 63 0.15 13.26 11.72
CA VAL A 63 1.59 13.28 11.94
C VAL A 63 2.14 11.86 11.96
N ALA A 64 3.18 11.60 11.19
CA ALA A 64 3.79 10.27 11.10
C ALA A 64 4.60 9.88 12.35
N ASN A 65 5.23 10.85 13.02
CA ASN A 65 6.02 10.64 14.22
C ASN A 65 5.22 11.13 15.42
N LEU A 66 4.55 10.24 16.13
CA LEU A 66 3.46 10.54 17.08
C LEU A 66 3.91 11.22 18.39
N ALA A 67 5.20 11.21 18.75
CA ALA A 67 5.67 11.81 20.00
C ALA A 67 5.44 13.33 20.04
N ASP A 68 4.69 13.82 21.00
CA ASP A 68 4.40 15.25 21.20
C ASP A 68 5.63 16.07 21.55
N THR A 69 6.65 15.44 22.12
CA THR A 69 7.91 16.06 22.51
C THR A 69 9.07 15.39 21.77
N TYR A 70 9.96 16.21 21.21
CA TYR A 70 11.18 15.68 20.60
C TYR A 70 12.09 15.06 21.66
N THR A 71 12.51 13.82 21.42
CA THR A 71 13.41 13.08 22.30
C THR A 71 14.77 12.91 21.61
N PRO A 72 15.85 13.55 22.10
CA PRO A 72 17.19 13.32 21.56
C PRO A 72 17.59 11.83 21.63
N GLY A 73 18.22 11.33 20.58
CA GLY A 73 18.62 9.93 20.48
C GLY A 73 17.55 8.98 19.95
N VAL A 74 16.28 9.40 19.85
CA VAL A 74 15.24 8.67 19.12
C VAL A 74 15.34 9.02 17.64
N ARG A 75 15.34 7.99 16.78
CA ARG A 75 15.30 8.19 15.33
C ARG A 75 13.88 8.46 14.85
N TYR A 76 13.72 9.48 14.03
CA TYR A 76 12.47 9.82 13.37
C TYR A 76 12.61 9.68 11.86
N VAL A 77 11.62 9.09 11.20
CA VAL A 77 11.64 8.77 9.77
C VAL A 77 10.80 9.78 8.97
N GLY A 78 11.29 10.16 7.81
CA GLY A 78 10.65 11.06 6.86
C GLY A 78 11.49 11.19 5.59
N TYR A 79 11.38 12.31 4.90
CA TYR A 79 12.16 12.57 3.69
C TYR A 79 13.60 13.04 3.96
N PHE A 80 13.87 13.50 5.18
CA PHE A 80 15.22 13.88 5.58
C PHE A 80 16.00 12.65 6.07
N ASP A 81 17.28 12.59 5.77
CA ASP A 81 18.15 11.60 6.41
C ASP A 81 18.45 12.05 7.85
N SER A 82 18.04 11.22 8.82
CA SER A 82 18.26 11.51 10.24
C SER A 82 19.74 11.61 10.61
N ASN A 83 20.64 11.06 9.78
CA ASN A 83 22.10 11.10 9.94
C ASN A 83 22.75 12.26 9.18
N LYS A 84 21.98 13.25 8.74
CA LYS A 84 22.50 14.40 8.02
C LYS A 84 22.07 15.72 8.65
N CYS A 85 22.89 16.74 8.40
CA CYS A 85 22.60 18.12 8.70
C CYS A 85 22.27 18.87 7.41
N TYR A 86 21.40 19.86 7.50
CA TYR A 86 20.84 20.55 6.35
C TYR A 86 20.97 22.07 6.49
N LYS A 87 21.15 22.75 5.36
CA LYS A 87 20.95 24.19 5.23
C LYS A 87 19.69 24.46 4.44
N TYR A 88 19.07 25.60 4.70
CA TYR A 88 17.91 26.05 3.95
C TYR A 88 18.35 26.99 2.82
N HIS A 89 17.92 26.67 1.60
CA HIS A 89 18.07 27.53 0.44
C HIS A 89 16.82 28.38 0.30
N TYR A 90 16.96 29.66 0.57
CA TYR A 90 15.91 30.66 0.34
C TYR A 90 15.97 31.18 -1.10
N SER A 91 14.81 31.39 -1.70
CA SER A 91 14.62 32.08 -2.98
C SER A 91 13.38 32.97 -2.91
N SER A 92 13.36 34.06 -3.66
CA SER A 92 12.15 34.87 -3.87
C SER A 92 11.04 34.06 -4.54
N GLN A 93 11.42 33.12 -5.40
CA GLN A 93 10.50 32.13 -5.98
C GLN A 93 10.28 30.99 -4.98
N GLU A 94 9.05 30.80 -4.52
CA GLU A 94 8.72 29.79 -3.49
C GLU A 94 9.07 28.35 -3.92
N LEU A 95 8.89 28.03 -5.20
CA LEU A 95 9.22 26.71 -5.77
C LEU A 95 10.73 26.38 -5.72
N ASP A 96 11.58 27.39 -5.58
CA ASP A 96 13.03 27.23 -5.49
C ASP A 96 13.55 27.21 -4.04
N ARG A 97 12.67 27.15 -3.05
CA ARG A 97 13.03 27.04 -1.63
C ARG A 97 13.09 25.59 -1.21
N TYR A 98 14.20 25.15 -0.63
CA TYR A 98 14.38 23.76 -0.16
C TYR A 98 15.52 23.64 0.84
N PHE A 99 15.52 22.54 1.59
CA PHE A 99 16.65 22.10 2.39
C PHE A 99 17.61 21.27 1.55
N TYR A 100 18.90 21.47 1.74
CA TYR A 100 19.93 20.67 1.11
C TYR A 100 20.90 20.10 2.14
N PRO A 101 21.33 18.83 2.00
CA PRO A 101 22.25 18.21 2.92
C PRO A 101 23.64 18.84 2.79
N ILE A 102 24.39 18.87 3.91
CA ILE A 102 25.78 19.29 3.93
C ILE A 102 26.69 18.15 4.36
N ALA A 103 27.88 18.07 3.76
CA ALA A 103 28.84 17.01 4.05
C ALA A 103 29.42 17.08 5.48
N SER A 104 29.45 18.26 6.08
CA SER A 104 29.97 18.54 7.41
C SER A 104 29.25 19.76 8.02
N PRO A 105 28.96 19.77 9.34
CA PRO A 105 29.22 18.70 10.29
C PRO A 105 28.25 17.52 10.15
N ARG A 106 28.71 16.32 10.52
CA ARG A 106 27.82 15.16 10.68
C ARG A 106 27.05 15.25 11.99
N PRO A 107 25.83 14.66 12.08
CA PRO A 107 25.10 14.57 13.33
C PRO A 107 25.92 13.86 14.41
N GLN A 108 25.69 14.29 15.64
CA GLN A 108 26.20 13.64 16.85
C GLN A 108 25.42 12.35 17.13
N ALA A 109 25.83 11.56 18.10
CA ALA A 109 25.18 10.31 18.49
C ALA A 109 23.70 10.44 18.88
N ASN A 110 23.24 11.65 19.22
CA ASN A 110 21.85 11.99 19.53
C ASN A 110 21.08 12.62 18.35
N TYR A 111 21.59 12.47 17.12
CA TYR A 111 21.05 13.06 15.89
C TYR A 111 21.04 14.60 15.87
N GLY A 112 21.74 15.26 16.77
CA GLY A 112 21.92 16.70 16.77
C GLY A 112 23.04 17.16 15.85
N CYS A 113 22.94 18.38 15.34
CA CYS A 113 23.98 19.02 14.52
C CYS A 113 24.69 20.13 15.32
N ASN A 114 25.93 20.45 14.94
CA ASN A 114 26.53 21.70 15.38
C ASN A 114 25.90 22.84 14.58
N THR A 115 25.05 23.64 15.20
CA THR A 115 24.22 24.61 14.52
C THR A 115 24.87 25.97 14.26
N THR A 116 26.16 26.14 14.61
CA THR A 116 26.89 27.33 14.19
C THR A 116 26.87 27.44 12.66
N GLY A 117 26.28 28.51 12.14
CA GLY A 117 26.20 28.75 10.69
C GLY A 117 24.90 28.34 10.00
N GLY A 118 23.79 28.32 10.70
CA GLY A 118 22.45 28.16 10.09
C GLY A 118 22.09 26.73 9.71
N VAL A 119 22.41 25.75 10.54
CA VAL A 119 22.25 24.32 10.24
C VAL A 119 21.06 23.72 10.98
N TRP A 120 20.32 22.87 10.29
CA TRP A 120 19.17 22.12 10.81
C TRP A 120 19.48 20.65 10.92
N ALA A 121 19.02 19.99 11.98
CA ALA A 121 19.13 18.54 12.12
C ALA A 121 18.04 17.82 11.32
N GLY A 122 18.43 16.87 10.44
CA GLY A 122 17.47 16.13 9.63
C GLY A 122 16.49 15.31 10.45
N ASN A 123 16.93 14.72 11.53
CA ASN A 123 16.08 13.97 12.45
C ASN A 123 14.98 14.86 13.10
N PHE A 124 15.36 16.09 13.44
CA PHE A 124 14.39 17.06 13.95
C PHE A 124 13.38 17.46 12.88
N LEU A 125 13.83 17.70 11.65
CA LEU A 125 12.93 18.03 10.53
C LEU A 125 11.96 16.88 10.24
N ASN A 126 12.39 15.63 10.35
CA ASN A 126 11.49 14.48 10.24
C ASN A 126 10.42 14.48 11.33
N TRP A 127 10.83 14.64 12.60
CA TRP A 127 9.86 14.72 13.69
C TRP A 127 8.89 15.87 13.53
N ALA A 128 9.39 17.04 13.11
CA ALA A 128 8.61 18.27 13.00
C ALA A 128 7.65 18.29 11.82
N ALA A 129 8.04 17.71 10.68
CA ALA A 129 7.41 18.01 9.39
C ALA A 129 6.69 16.84 8.72
N THR A 130 7.00 15.59 9.09
CA THR A 130 6.53 14.42 8.35
C THR A 130 5.06 14.13 8.66
N GLN A 131 4.24 14.08 7.61
CA GLN A 131 2.85 13.64 7.66
C GLN A 131 2.77 12.14 7.37
N THR A 132 1.69 11.49 7.80
CA THR A 132 1.54 10.02 7.73
C THR A 132 1.72 9.47 6.31
N ILE A 133 1.24 10.19 5.30
CA ILE A 133 1.36 9.78 3.90
C ILE A 133 2.80 9.84 3.36
N ASP A 134 3.70 10.66 3.94
CA ASP A 134 5.07 10.83 3.42
C ASP A 134 5.93 9.56 3.56
N PRO A 135 5.97 8.84 4.69
CA PRO A 135 6.67 7.56 4.79
C PRO A 135 6.10 6.49 3.87
N PHE A 136 4.78 6.48 3.65
CA PHE A 136 4.13 5.60 2.70
C PHE A 136 4.63 5.84 1.27
N ARG A 137 4.64 7.10 0.83
CA ARG A 137 5.19 7.51 -0.47
C ARG A 137 6.67 7.16 -0.59
N SER A 138 7.45 7.47 0.45
CA SER A 138 8.88 7.17 0.48
C SER A 138 9.16 5.68 0.33
N ALA A 139 8.45 4.83 1.06
CA ALA A 139 8.64 3.38 1.01
C ALA A 139 8.21 2.77 -0.33
N LEU A 140 7.10 3.22 -0.91
CA LEU A 140 6.57 2.63 -2.14
C LEU A 140 7.24 3.15 -3.41
N THR A 141 7.58 4.45 -3.46
CA THR A 141 7.94 5.13 -4.72
C THR A 141 9.24 5.94 -4.65
N GLY A 142 9.85 6.04 -3.45
CA GLY A 142 10.95 6.95 -3.19
C GLY A 142 10.53 8.38 -2.83
N GLY A 143 9.21 8.68 -2.80
CA GLY A 143 8.64 9.96 -2.37
C GLY A 143 8.21 10.88 -3.51
N TYR A 144 7.45 11.94 -3.15
CA TYR A 144 6.96 12.92 -4.12
C TYR A 144 8.08 13.85 -4.59
N ARG A 145 8.49 13.70 -5.84
CA ARG A 145 9.55 14.48 -6.49
C ARG A 145 8.95 15.73 -7.14
N VAL A 146 9.06 16.88 -6.46
CA VAL A 146 8.60 18.18 -7.00
C VAL A 146 9.58 18.74 -8.03
N ARG A 147 10.85 18.36 -7.94
CA ARG A 147 11.86 18.60 -8.96
C ARG A 147 12.61 17.31 -9.22
N ASP A 148 12.61 16.86 -10.47
CA ASP A 148 13.25 15.61 -10.89
C ASP A 148 14.03 15.84 -12.18
N THR A 149 15.35 16.07 -12.06
CA THR A 149 16.26 16.35 -13.17
C THR A 149 17.47 15.42 -13.11
N ILE A 150 18.26 15.34 -14.18
CA ILE A 150 19.51 14.55 -14.17
C ILE A 150 20.44 14.99 -13.03
N LYS A 151 20.47 16.28 -12.71
CA LYS A 151 21.42 16.85 -11.74
C LYS A 151 20.96 16.77 -10.30
N GLU A 152 19.65 16.82 -10.06
CA GLU A 152 19.12 16.85 -8.69
C GLU A 152 17.70 16.34 -8.61
N THR A 153 17.35 15.81 -7.44
CA THR A 153 15.99 15.46 -7.06
C THR A 153 15.61 16.15 -5.76
N ILE A 154 14.46 16.84 -5.76
CA ILE A 154 13.90 17.50 -4.58
C ILE A 154 12.55 16.86 -4.26
N LEU A 155 12.43 16.34 -3.05
CA LEU A 155 11.17 15.82 -2.51
C LEU A 155 10.40 16.93 -1.80
N GLU A 156 9.08 16.84 -1.82
CA GLU A 156 8.18 17.74 -1.11
C GLU A 156 7.27 16.97 -0.18
N LYS A 157 7.11 17.47 1.05
CA LYS A 157 6.17 16.89 2.01
C LYS A 157 4.72 17.03 1.55
N ALA A 158 3.84 16.24 2.14
CA ALA A 158 2.40 16.32 1.91
C ALA A 158 1.86 17.74 2.17
N VAL A 159 0.94 18.16 1.32
CA VAL A 159 0.24 19.46 1.43
C VAL A 159 -0.91 19.29 2.42
N MET A 160 -1.12 20.27 3.26
CA MET A 160 -2.24 20.31 4.17
C MET A 160 -3.53 20.76 3.46
N ASP A 161 -4.64 20.09 3.78
CA ASP A 161 -5.96 20.47 3.29
C ASP A 161 -6.39 21.85 3.81
N ARG A 162 -6.94 22.70 2.93
CA ARG A 162 -7.43 24.03 3.28
C ARG A 162 -8.71 24.01 4.11
N ALA A 163 -9.49 22.95 4.01
CA ALA A 163 -10.75 22.84 4.75
C ALA A 163 -10.53 22.64 6.26
N TYR A 164 -9.36 22.12 6.64
CA TYR A 164 -9.04 21.78 8.02
C TYR A 164 -7.72 22.42 8.51
N PRO A 165 -7.58 23.74 8.42
CA PRO A 165 -6.39 24.42 8.92
C PRO A 165 -6.30 24.23 10.44
N GLY A 166 -5.11 23.99 10.95
CA GLY A 166 -4.87 23.84 12.39
C GLY A 166 -5.06 22.44 12.96
N ASN A 167 -5.45 21.43 12.16
CA ASN A 167 -5.52 20.05 12.61
C ASN A 167 -4.13 19.39 12.75
N PHE A 168 -3.10 19.97 12.14
CA PHE A 168 -1.74 19.51 12.37
C PHE A 168 -1.35 19.74 13.82
N PRO A 169 -0.88 18.72 14.56
CA PRO A 169 -0.62 18.82 15.98
C PRO A 169 0.39 19.92 16.34
N ARG A 170 0.09 20.67 17.38
CA ARG A 170 1.03 21.62 17.95
C ARG A 170 2.09 20.87 18.73
N ARG A 171 3.35 21.02 18.34
CA ARG A 171 4.48 20.35 18.96
C ARG A 171 5.41 21.35 19.62
N ASN A 172 6.02 20.96 20.73
CA ASN A 172 6.89 21.81 21.50
C ASN A 172 8.25 21.14 21.73
N VAL A 173 9.31 21.93 21.69
CA VAL A 173 10.63 21.52 22.18
C VAL A 173 11.05 22.54 23.22
N ALA A 174 11.40 22.09 24.42
CA ALA A 174 11.90 22.92 25.50
C ALA A 174 13.40 22.66 25.73
N GLY A 175 14.11 23.71 26.12
CA GLY A 175 15.53 23.63 26.49
C GLY A 175 16.48 24.15 25.44
N ARG A 176 17.16 25.24 25.75
CA ARG A 176 18.12 25.93 24.88
C ARG A 176 19.23 25.02 24.38
N ASN A 177 19.75 24.16 25.28
CA ASN A 177 20.83 23.25 24.91
C ASN A 177 20.41 22.18 23.89
N VAL A 178 19.16 21.72 23.96
CA VAL A 178 18.60 20.79 22.96
C VAL A 178 18.40 21.52 21.64
N LEU A 179 17.74 22.67 21.65
CA LEU A 179 17.47 23.48 20.45
C LEU A 179 18.74 23.90 19.73
N ALA A 180 19.81 24.23 20.47
CA ALA A 180 21.10 24.61 19.89
C ALA A 180 21.75 23.51 19.02
N THR A 181 21.29 22.26 19.12
CA THR A 181 21.76 21.16 18.26
C THR A 181 20.77 20.79 17.14
N LEU A 182 19.59 21.41 17.10
CA LEU A 182 18.51 21.03 16.19
C LEU A 182 18.22 22.08 15.11
N VAL A 183 18.31 23.37 15.51
CA VAL A 183 17.88 24.49 14.67
C VAL A 183 18.87 25.65 14.75
N PRO A 184 18.96 26.50 13.72
CA PRO A 184 19.93 27.60 13.67
C PRO A 184 19.51 28.81 14.54
N THR A 185 18.65 28.63 15.52
CA THR A 185 18.15 29.69 16.40
C THR A 185 18.76 29.60 17.79
N GLN A 186 18.76 30.72 18.51
CA GLN A 186 19.18 30.75 19.92
C GLN A 186 18.00 30.78 20.89
N TRP A 187 16.84 30.28 20.44
CA TRP A 187 15.64 30.26 21.25
C TRP A 187 15.74 29.30 22.45
N ASN A 188 15.09 29.67 23.54
CA ASN A 188 15.00 28.84 24.73
C ASN A 188 13.89 27.80 24.60
N ASN A 189 12.85 28.12 23.84
CA ASN A 189 11.67 27.32 23.60
C ASN A 189 11.36 27.32 22.11
N PHE A 190 10.64 26.30 21.67
CA PHE A 190 10.29 26.17 20.28
C PHE A 190 8.87 25.62 20.14
N ARG A 191 8.08 26.21 19.29
CA ARG A 191 6.75 25.73 18.92
C ARG A 191 6.67 25.58 17.42
N ILE A 192 5.95 24.56 17.01
CA ILE A 192 5.67 24.29 15.61
C ILE A 192 4.18 24.45 15.38
N ARG A 193 3.83 25.09 14.29
CA ARG A 193 2.46 25.16 13.79
C ARG A 193 2.48 25.08 12.26
N ILE A 194 1.59 24.25 11.71
CA ILE A 194 1.14 24.38 10.33
C ILE A 194 -0.26 24.96 10.39
N ASP A 195 -0.51 25.96 9.57
CA ASP A 195 -1.74 26.73 9.63
C ASP A 195 -2.17 27.08 8.20
N GLY A 196 -2.78 26.13 7.51
CA GLY A 196 -3.28 26.29 6.14
C GLY A 196 -2.22 26.70 5.10
N LEU A 197 -0.97 26.35 5.35
CA LEU A 197 0.18 26.79 4.56
C LEU A 197 0.60 25.81 3.45
N GLY A 198 -0.14 24.72 3.25
CA GLY A 198 0.26 23.69 2.30
C GLY A 198 1.54 22.97 2.75
N ASN A 199 2.59 22.99 1.90
CA ASN A 199 3.89 22.39 2.19
C ASN A 199 4.78 23.26 3.10
N ARG A 200 4.34 24.45 3.48
CA ARG A 200 5.09 25.39 4.33
C ARG A 200 4.85 25.09 5.80
N MET A 201 5.85 25.35 6.63
CA MET A 201 5.78 25.24 8.08
C MET A 201 6.21 26.55 8.73
N ARG A 202 5.59 26.83 9.88
CA ARG A 202 5.96 27.94 10.74
C ARG A 202 6.54 27.45 12.05
N PHE A 203 7.64 28.06 12.44
CA PHE A 203 8.34 27.83 13.70
C PHE A 203 8.41 29.13 14.47
N THR A 204 8.20 29.09 15.76
CA THR A 204 8.25 30.28 16.61
C THR A 204 8.68 29.95 18.02
N GLN A 205 9.10 30.98 18.78
CA GLN A 205 9.31 30.87 20.19
C GLN A 205 7.97 30.77 20.95
N PHE A 206 7.97 30.16 22.12
CA PHE A 206 6.74 29.83 22.87
C PHE A 206 5.83 31.05 23.16
N SER A 207 6.40 32.22 23.41
CA SER A 207 5.67 33.46 23.72
C SER A 207 5.19 34.26 22.50
N SER A 208 5.57 33.86 21.30
CA SER A 208 5.25 34.59 20.09
C SER A 208 3.81 34.36 19.63
N SER A 209 3.20 35.40 19.05
CA SER A 209 1.94 35.29 18.30
C SER A 209 2.21 34.82 16.87
N TRP A 210 1.24 34.10 16.28
CA TRP A 210 1.32 33.71 14.87
C TRP A 210 1.14 34.90 13.91
N THR A 211 0.74 36.07 14.45
CA THR A 211 0.65 37.35 13.74
C THR A 211 1.95 38.17 13.80
N ASP A 212 2.97 37.67 14.55
CA ASP A 212 4.27 38.33 14.59
C ASP A 212 4.95 38.30 13.20
N PRO A 213 5.89 39.22 12.92
CA PRO A 213 6.57 39.32 11.64
C PRO A 213 7.17 38.00 11.17
N LEU A 214 7.01 37.68 9.88
CA LEU A 214 7.54 36.48 9.27
C LEU A 214 8.99 36.65 8.83
N ASN A 215 9.82 35.67 9.16
CA ASN A 215 11.10 35.44 8.53
C ASN A 215 10.96 34.23 7.56
N THR A 216 10.91 34.51 6.28
CA THR A 216 10.76 33.50 5.23
C THR A 216 12.08 32.91 4.76
N GLU A 217 13.21 33.35 5.28
CA GLU A 217 14.54 32.91 4.87
C GLU A 217 14.98 31.60 5.55
N GLY A 218 14.25 31.13 6.57
CA GLY A 218 14.62 29.95 7.37
C GLY A 218 15.93 30.10 8.14
N GLN A 219 16.43 31.34 8.24
CA GLN A 219 17.65 31.70 8.95
C GLN A 219 17.34 32.11 10.39
N PRO A 220 18.35 32.21 11.26
CA PRO A 220 18.18 32.81 12.57
C PRO A 220 17.52 34.19 12.46
N TYR A 221 16.62 34.47 13.40
CA TYR A 221 15.94 35.75 13.46
C TYR A 221 16.96 36.90 13.56
N ASP A 222 16.83 37.88 12.66
CA ASP A 222 17.64 39.09 12.64
C ASP A 222 16.77 40.29 13.07
N PRO A 223 16.94 40.81 14.27
CA PRO A 223 16.14 41.91 14.79
C PRO A 223 16.36 43.24 14.02
N SER A 224 17.46 43.36 13.26
CA SER A 224 17.70 44.55 12.43
C SER A 224 16.82 44.57 11.18
N LYS A 225 16.44 43.41 10.66
CA LYS A 225 15.56 43.27 9.51
C LYS A 225 14.09 43.25 9.90
N HIS A 226 13.79 42.75 11.08
CA HIS A 226 12.44 42.60 11.61
C HIS A 226 12.40 43.06 13.06
N PRO A 227 12.37 44.43 13.29
CA PRO A 227 12.40 44.96 14.63
C PRO A 227 11.18 44.46 15.43
N LEU A 228 11.44 43.59 16.41
CA LEU A 228 10.47 43.12 17.37
C LEU A 228 10.67 43.86 18.68
N ASN A 229 9.59 43.93 19.46
CA ASN A 229 9.73 44.37 20.83
C ASN A 229 10.54 43.32 21.64
N SER A 230 11.09 43.69 22.75
CA SER A 230 12.17 43.12 23.57
C SER A 230 12.18 41.62 23.88
N ASN A 231 11.32 40.78 23.30
CA ASN A 231 11.12 39.39 23.70
C ASN A 231 11.41 38.36 22.59
N ASP A 232 12.26 38.65 21.61
CA ASP A 232 12.65 37.72 20.52
C ASP A 232 11.45 37.04 19.84
N ARG A 233 10.43 37.79 19.53
CA ARG A 233 9.25 37.27 18.85
C ARG A 233 9.47 37.26 17.36
N GLY A 234 9.47 36.09 16.77
CA GLY A 234 9.57 35.92 15.32
C GLY A 234 8.99 34.61 14.88
N VAL A 235 8.42 34.60 13.69
CA VAL A 235 7.89 33.41 13.06
C VAL A 235 8.77 33.09 11.86
N TYR A 236 9.40 31.93 11.86
CA TYR A 236 10.13 31.41 10.70
C TYR A 236 9.19 30.60 9.83
N GLU A 237 9.15 30.90 8.56
CA GLU A 237 8.41 30.13 7.56
C GLU A 237 9.39 29.48 6.58
N VAL A 238 9.29 28.16 6.42
CA VAL A 238 10.09 27.38 5.49
C VAL A 238 9.18 26.56 4.58
N SER A 239 9.57 26.38 3.32
CA SER A 239 8.98 25.40 2.43
C SER A 239 9.66 24.06 2.68
N VAL A 240 8.90 23.05 3.07
CA VAL A 240 9.45 21.74 3.45
C VAL A 240 9.63 20.91 2.19
N ARG A 241 10.72 21.21 1.53
CA ARG A 241 11.31 20.45 0.42
C ARG A 241 12.72 20.07 0.79
N VAL A 242 13.20 18.93 0.30
CA VAL A 242 14.54 18.45 0.58
C VAL A 242 15.22 17.89 -0.65
N LYS A 243 16.43 18.34 -0.93
CA LYS A 243 17.31 17.74 -1.92
C LYS A 243 17.81 16.39 -1.37
N VAL A 244 17.63 15.34 -2.16
CA VAL A 244 18.01 13.96 -1.82
C VAL A 244 18.95 13.39 -2.86
N CYS A 245 19.58 12.27 -2.52
CA CYS A 245 20.52 11.54 -3.40
C CYS A 245 21.66 12.45 -3.92
N ASP A 246 22.16 13.33 -3.06
CA ASP A 246 23.32 14.16 -3.38
C ASP A 246 24.63 13.42 -3.04
N PRO A 247 25.43 12.98 -4.05
CA PRO A 247 26.65 12.23 -3.80
C PRO A 247 27.70 13.02 -3.02
N SER A 248 27.67 14.36 -3.07
CA SER A 248 28.60 15.21 -2.34
C SER A 248 28.37 15.21 -0.83
N ALA A 249 27.14 14.89 -0.39
CA ALA A 249 26.75 14.80 1.01
C ALA A 249 26.54 13.35 1.50
N GLY A 250 26.81 12.37 0.63
CA GLY A 250 26.55 10.95 0.86
C GLY A 250 25.12 10.55 0.45
N LEU A 251 25.00 9.37 -0.13
CA LEU A 251 23.72 8.88 -0.65
C LEU A 251 22.88 8.26 0.48
N GLU A 252 21.57 8.49 0.44
CA GLU A 252 20.59 7.74 1.21
C GLU A 252 20.51 6.29 0.70
N SER A 253 20.10 5.36 1.58
CA SER A 253 20.12 3.90 1.29
C SER A 253 19.20 3.47 0.14
N ASN A 254 18.21 4.31 -0.20
CA ASN A 254 17.29 4.07 -1.31
C ASN A 254 17.65 4.81 -2.61
N CYS A 255 18.85 5.40 -2.68
CA CYS A 255 19.32 6.06 -3.89
C CYS A 255 19.93 5.05 -4.86
N VAL A 256 19.42 5.02 -6.07
CA VAL A 256 19.87 4.15 -7.16
C VAL A 256 20.54 4.98 -8.23
N VAL A 257 21.69 4.50 -8.73
CA VAL A 257 22.42 5.13 -9.84
C VAL A 257 21.88 4.68 -11.18
N TYR A 258 21.64 5.61 -12.08
CA TYR A 258 21.20 5.37 -13.45
C TYR A 258 22.33 5.51 -14.47
N PRO A 259 22.21 4.95 -15.69
CA PRO A 259 23.27 5.02 -16.71
C PRO A 259 23.78 6.42 -17.05
N SER A 260 22.93 7.44 -16.91
CA SER A 260 23.32 8.86 -17.07
C SER A 260 24.23 9.40 -15.97
N GLY A 261 24.46 8.63 -14.89
CA GLY A 261 25.15 9.07 -13.68
C GLY A 261 24.23 9.82 -12.69
N SER A 262 22.91 9.95 -12.97
CA SER A 262 21.94 10.50 -12.02
C SER A 262 21.65 9.52 -10.90
N TYR A 263 21.40 10.05 -9.70
CA TYR A 263 20.98 9.28 -8.54
C TYR A 263 19.52 9.61 -8.21
N LYS A 264 18.69 8.57 -8.02
CA LYS A 264 17.25 8.73 -7.77
C LYS A 264 16.81 7.94 -6.55
N PRO A 265 15.94 8.52 -5.70
CA PRO A 265 15.33 7.77 -4.62
C PRO A 265 14.30 6.81 -5.21
N GLU A 266 14.43 5.52 -4.93
CA GLU A 266 13.47 4.48 -5.35
C GLU A 266 12.75 3.87 -4.15
N GLY A 267 11.61 3.25 -4.43
CA GLY A 267 10.84 2.48 -3.46
C GLY A 267 10.56 1.06 -3.96
N LEU A 268 9.72 0.36 -3.20
CA LEU A 268 9.41 -1.05 -3.42
C LEU A 268 8.77 -1.32 -4.79
N ILE A 269 8.00 -0.36 -5.34
CA ILE A 269 7.38 -0.51 -6.66
C ILE A 269 8.44 -0.59 -7.77
N GLN A 270 9.48 0.25 -7.69
CA GLN A 270 10.59 0.20 -8.65
C GLN A 270 11.43 -1.07 -8.45
N GLU A 271 11.73 -1.44 -7.21
CA GLU A 271 12.50 -2.64 -6.85
C GLU A 271 11.87 -3.92 -7.43
N TYR A 272 10.55 -4.05 -7.31
CA TYR A 272 9.83 -5.25 -7.75
C TYR A 272 9.17 -5.12 -9.13
N SER A 273 9.43 -4.07 -9.87
CA SER A 273 8.79 -3.75 -11.16
C SER A 273 8.92 -4.83 -12.25
N LYS A 274 9.91 -5.72 -12.14
CA LYS A 274 10.14 -6.82 -13.08
C LYS A 274 9.25 -8.03 -12.82
N ARG A 275 8.68 -8.14 -11.61
CA ARG A 275 7.96 -9.33 -11.12
C ARG A 275 6.49 -9.07 -10.85
N ILE A 276 6.13 -7.82 -10.65
CA ILE A 276 4.78 -7.42 -10.25
C ILE A 276 4.22 -6.45 -11.27
N ARG A 277 2.99 -6.70 -11.66
CA ARG A 277 2.11 -5.77 -12.35
C ARG A 277 1.28 -5.06 -11.30
N TYR A 278 1.06 -3.77 -11.47
CA TYR A 278 0.40 -2.92 -10.49
C TYR A 278 -0.87 -2.29 -11.08
N SER A 279 -1.89 -2.18 -10.24
CA SER A 279 -3.02 -1.26 -10.44
C SER A 279 -3.21 -0.43 -9.17
N VAL A 280 -3.84 0.72 -9.29
CA VAL A 280 -4.15 1.55 -8.12
C VAL A 280 -5.59 2.01 -8.15
N PHE A 281 -6.22 1.94 -6.99
CA PHE A 281 -7.58 2.39 -6.71
C PHE A 281 -7.53 3.47 -5.63
N GLY A 282 -8.42 4.42 -5.76
CA GLY A 282 -8.60 5.48 -4.77
C GLY A 282 -9.96 6.12 -4.92
N TYR A 283 -10.22 7.18 -4.17
CA TYR A 283 -11.50 7.88 -4.21
C TYR A 283 -11.53 8.98 -5.27
N LYS A 284 -12.74 9.42 -5.63
CA LYS A 284 -12.91 10.77 -6.17
C LYS A 284 -12.56 11.78 -5.08
N ASN A 285 -11.81 12.81 -5.42
CA ASN A 285 -11.47 13.86 -4.47
C ASN A 285 -12.64 14.84 -4.35
N ASP A 286 -13.53 14.56 -3.42
CA ASP A 286 -14.76 15.31 -3.21
C ASP A 286 -15.04 15.46 -1.72
N HIS A 287 -15.38 16.68 -1.33
CA HIS A 287 -15.69 17.03 0.06
C HIS A 287 -17.15 16.72 0.45
N SER A 288 -17.95 16.26 -0.50
CA SER A 288 -19.35 15.88 -0.23
C SER A 288 -19.42 14.65 0.66
N TYR A 289 -20.37 14.68 1.61
CA TYR A 289 -20.62 13.59 2.55
C TYR A 289 -21.27 12.35 1.92
N LEU A 290 -21.90 12.51 0.74
CA LEU A 290 -22.73 11.46 0.15
C LEU A 290 -22.10 10.89 -1.14
N ILE A 291 -20.85 10.47 -1.08
CA ILE A 291 -20.15 9.87 -2.22
C ILE A 291 -19.53 8.53 -1.83
N ASP A 292 -20.10 7.48 -2.40
CA ASP A 292 -19.63 6.11 -2.27
C ASP A 292 -18.51 5.76 -3.24
N GLY A 293 -17.87 4.62 -2.95
CA GLY A 293 -17.10 3.82 -3.86
C GLY A 293 -15.69 4.29 -4.11
N GLY A 294 -14.96 3.42 -4.77
CA GLY A 294 -13.64 3.69 -5.30
C GLY A 294 -13.65 3.86 -6.82
N VAL A 295 -12.56 4.34 -7.36
CA VAL A 295 -12.33 4.43 -8.81
C VAL A 295 -10.99 3.82 -9.17
N LEU A 296 -10.90 3.22 -10.35
CA LEU A 296 -9.64 2.77 -10.93
C LEU A 296 -8.86 4.00 -11.42
N ARG A 297 -7.65 4.19 -10.89
CA ARG A 297 -6.76 5.33 -11.18
C ARG A 297 -5.64 4.97 -12.15
N ALA A 298 -5.18 3.72 -12.11
CA ALA A 298 -4.26 3.14 -13.08
C ALA A 298 -4.58 1.66 -13.30
N ARG A 299 -4.57 1.22 -14.57
CA ARG A 299 -4.86 -0.17 -14.98
C ARG A 299 -3.77 -1.12 -14.51
N GLN A 300 -4.09 -2.43 -14.46
CA GLN A 300 -3.15 -3.48 -14.09
C GLN A 300 -2.05 -3.64 -15.15
N LYS A 301 -0.83 -3.15 -14.86
CA LYS A 301 0.28 -3.11 -15.83
C LYS A 301 1.65 -3.26 -15.18
N PHE A 302 2.67 -3.57 -15.97
CA PHE A 302 4.05 -3.29 -15.57
C PHE A 302 4.30 -1.78 -15.56
N VAL A 303 5.01 -1.29 -14.55
CA VAL A 303 5.37 0.12 -14.40
C VAL A 303 6.80 0.42 -14.81
N GLY A 304 7.67 -0.61 -14.80
CA GLY A 304 9.09 -0.49 -15.16
C GLY A 304 9.32 -0.27 -16.65
N PRO A 305 10.56 0.09 -17.05
CA PRO A 305 10.90 0.35 -18.45
C PRO A 305 10.74 -0.85 -19.39
N GLN A 306 10.63 -2.05 -18.84
CA GLN A 306 10.44 -3.30 -19.61
C GLN A 306 9.23 -4.06 -19.09
N THR A 307 8.54 -4.74 -20.01
CA THR A 307 7.57 -5.78 -19.70
C THR A 307 8.25 -7.14 -19.67
N HIS A 308 7.75 -8.03 -18.80
CA HIS A 308 8.31 -9.36 -18.56
C HIS A 308 7.21 -10.42 -18.70
N TYR A 309 6.63 -10.54 -19.89
CA TYR A 309 5.65 -11.59 -20.16
C TYR A 309 6.35 -12.86 -20.65
N PRO A 310 5.99 -14.05 -20.12
CA PRO A 310 6.66 -15.31 -20.47
C PRO A 310 6.72 -15.58 -21.96
N GLU A 311 5.61 -15.36 -22.68
CA GLU A 311 5.49 -15.61 -24.13
C GLU A 311 6.17 -14.55 -25.02
N GLN A 312 6.47 -13.38 -24.46
CA GLN A 312 7.04 -12.26 -25.21
C GLN A 312 8.48 -11.96 -24.85
N GLY A 313 8.94 -12.52 -23.73
CA GLY A 313 10.22 -12.17 -23.15
C GLY A 313 10.28 -10.71 -22.69
N LYS A 314 11.47 -10.14 -22.64
CA LYS A 314 11.68 -8.74 -22.27
C LYS A 314 11.40 -7.83 -23.45
N LYS A 315 10.47 -6.91 -23.31
CA LYS A 315 10.16 -5.87 -24.30
C LYS A 315 10.16 -4.50 -23.66
N THR A 316 10.42 -3.46 -24.44
CA THR A 316 10.22 -2.08 -24.01
C THR A 316 8.77 -1.87 -23.59
N ASN A 317 8.56 -1.26 -22.44
CA ASN A 317 7.23 -0.96 -21.94
C ASN A 317 6.79 0.42 -22.46
N PRO A 318 5.74 0.52 -23.28
CA PRO A 318 5.23 1.80 -23.77
C PRO A 318 4.58 2.64 -22.65
N HIS A 319 4.21 2.00 -21.53
CA HIS A 319 3.61 2.61 -20.34
C HIS A 319 4.57 2.66 -19.16
N ALA A 320 5.89 2.73 -19.45
CA ALA A 320 6.91 2.91 -18.42
C ALA A 320 6.66 4.19 -17.62
N GLU A 321 6.88 4.15 -16.32
CA GLU A 321 6.65 5.31 -15.45
C GLU A 321 7.92 6.11 -15.16
N TRP A 322 9.08 5.66 -15.63
CA TRP A 322 10.34 6.40 -15.56
C TRP A 322 11.27 6.11 -16.74
N ASP A 323 12.14 7.05 -17.01
CA ASP A 323 13.16 6.93 -18.04
C ASP A 323 14.28 5.97 -17.61
N PRO A 324 14.62 4.94 -18.38
CA PRO A 324 15.62 3.94 -18.01
C PRO A 324 17.06 4.46 -17.97
N GLN A 325 17.34 5.61 -18.58
CA GLN A 325 18.69 6.18 -18.60
C GLN A 325 18.92 7.15 -17.44
N THR A 326 17.88 7.88 -17.04
CA THR A 326 17.98 8.98 -16.08
C THR A 326 17.22 8.71 -14.77
N GLY A 327 16.27 7.77 -14.74
CA GLY A 327 15.39 7.52 -13.59
C GLY A 327 14.39 8.64 -13.32
N ILE A 328 14.25 9.61 -14.24
CA ILE A 328 13.25 10.69 -14.15
C ILE A 328 11.86 10.09 -14.36
N LEU A 329 10.92 10.45 -13.49
CA LEU A 329 9.54 10.00 -13.60
C LEU A 329 8.82 10.70 -14.76
N TYR A 330 8.01 9.94 -15.51
CA TYR A 330 7.10 10.51 -16.51
C TYR A 330 5.81 10.99 -15.85
N ASP A 331 5.37 12.19 -16.16
CA ASP A 331 4.13 12.74 -15.59
C ASP A 331 2.87 12.01 -16.10
N ASN A 332 2.88 11.58 -17.35
CA ASN A 332 1.71 10.98 -18.00
C ASN A 332 2.07 9.70 -18.78
N PRO A 333 2.38 8.58 -18.09
CA PRO A 333 2.69 7.31 -18.75
C PRO A 333 1.49 6.61 -19.41
N ASP A 334 0.26 7.00 -19.07
CA ASP A 334 -0.99 6.45 -19.62
C ASP A 334 -1.82 7.56 -20.28
N PRO A 335 -1.36 8.09 -21.42
CA PRO A 335 -1.95 9.28 -22.05
C PRO A 335 -3.39 9.03 -22.56
N GLU A 336 -3.75 7.82 -22.89
CA GLU A 336 -5.09 7.44 -23.36
C GLU A 336 -6.14 7.59 -22.24
N ASP A 337 -5.82 7.11 -21.03
CA ASP A 337 -6.70 7.22 -19.86
C ASP A 337 -6.82 8.67 -19.39
N ALA A 338 -5.73 9.42 -19.43
CA ALA A 338 -5.73 10.86 -19.16
C ALA A 338 -6.58 11.63 -20.18
N ALA A 339 -6.46 11.32 -21.47
CA ALA A 339 -7.25 11.93 -22.54
C ALA A 339 -8.74 11.58 -22.42
N ALA A 340 -9.07 10.33 -22.08
CA ALA A 340 -10.46 9.91 -21.85
C ALA A 340 -11.10 10.71 -20.69
N THR A 341 -10.38 10.91 -19.61
CA THR A 341 -10.86 11.71 -18.47
C THR A 341 -10.91 13.21 -18.82
N THR A 342 -9.92 13.73 -19.58
CA THR A 342 -9.92 15.12 -20.10
C THR A 342 -11.21 15.45 -20.84
N ARG A 343 -11.68 14.54 -21.74
CA ARG A 343 -12.95 14.74 -22.48
C ARG A 343 -14.17 14.85 -21.55
N ARG A 344 -14.18 14.09 -20.44
CA ARG A 344 -15.29 14.11 -19.45
C ARG A 344 -15.25 15.32 -18.54
N VAL A 345 -14.06 15.77 -18.17
CA VAL A 345 -13.83 16.94 -17.30
C VAL A 345 -14.01 18.24 -18.06
N GLY A 346 -13.51 18.32 -19.30
CA GLY A 346 -13.42 19.56 -20.09
C GLY A 346 -12.17 20.40 -19.76
N ARG A 347 -11.21 19.85 -19.01
CA ARG A 347 -9.90 20.43 -18.68
C ARG A 347 -8.84 19.33 -18.75
N THR A 348 -7.64 19.66 -19.22
CA THR A 348 -6.54 18.71 -19.42
C THR A 348 -6.15 18.00 -18.12
N ILE A 349 -6.16 16.68 -18.15
CA ILE A 349 -5.56 15.80 -17.16
C ILE A 349 -4.14 15.50 -17.64
N ALA A 350 -3.15 16.01 -16.93
CA ALA A 350 -1.75 15.94 -17.33
C ALA A 350 -0.94 14.86 -16.60
N ASN A 351 -1.57 14.18 -15.64
CA ASN A 351 -0.92 13.13 -14.85
C ASN A 351 -1.62 11.79 -15.06
N SER A 352 -0.85 10.72 -14.95
CA SER A 352 -1.36 9.34 -14.90
C SER A 352 -0.30 8.43 -14.28
N GLY A 353 -0.62 7.13 -14.17
CA GLY A 353 0.29 6.11 -13.67
C GLY A 353 0.17 5.84 -12.17
N VAL A 354 0.70 4.70 -11.77
CA VAL A 354 0.67 4.18 -10.40
C VAL A 354 1.54 5.04 -9.46
N ILE A 355 2.80 5.27 -9.85
CA ILE A 355 3.77 6.02 -9.03
C ILE A 355 3.32 7.47 -8.86
N ASN A 356 2.88 8.12 -9.94
CA ASN A 356 2.41 9.49 -9.87
C ASN A 356 1.16 9.63 -9.00
N TYR A 357 0.19 8.71 -9.15
CA TYR A 357 -1.01 8.77 -8.32
C TYR A 357 -0.69 8.63 -6.84
N LEU A 358 0.13 7.66 -6.44
CA LEU A 358 0.53 7.48 -5.05
C LEU A 358 1.27 8.71 -4.51
N ASN A 359 2.11 9.34 -5.32
CA ASN A 359 2.90 10.51 -4.92
C ASN A 359 2.09 11.81 -4.88
N LYS A 360 1.15 11.99 -5.81
CA LYS A 360 0.52 13.29 -6.07
C LYS A 360 -0.95 13.35 -5.65
N SER A 361 -1.60 12.23 -5.28
CA SER A 361 -3.00 12.24 -4.80
C SER A 361 -3.14 13.18 -3.61
N GLY A 362 -4.12 14.09 -3.68
CA GLY A 362 -4.32 15.15 -2.70
C GLY A 362 -3.27 16.27 -2.70
N GLN A 363 -2.26 16.22 -3.58
CA GLN A 363 -1.21 17.25 -3.70
C GLN A 363 -1.46 18.22 -4.83
N MET A 364 -2.33 17.86 -5.76
CA MET A 364 -2.58 18.68 -6.95
C MET A 364 -3.30 19.99 -6.59
N ASP A 365 -3.01 21.05 -7.31
CA ASP A 365 -3.67 22.35 -7.10
C ASP A 365 -5.11 22.32 -7.66
N THR A 366 -5.93 21.48 -7.11
CA THR A 366 -7.34 21.30 -7.44
C THR A 366 -8.28 22.00 -6.46
N GLY A 367 -7.74 22.96 -5.68
CA GLY A 367 -8.46 23.63 -4.58
C GLY A 367 -7.98 23.19 -3.21
N ARG A 368 -7.13 22.17 -3.13
CA ARG A 368 -6.61 21.56 -1.89
C ARG A 368 -7.74 21.13 -0.94
N ILE A 369 -8.71 20.45 -1.50
CA ILE A 369 -9.80 19.81 -0.78
C ILE A 369 -9.61 18.31 -0.94
N SER A 370 -9.62 17.57 0.15
CA SER A 370 -9.46 16.13 0.17
C SER A 370 -10.82 15.44 0.39
N LYS A 371 -10.89 14.16 0.08
CA LYS A 371 -12.03 13.31 0.44
C LYS A 371 -12.26 13.38 1.95
N THR A 372 -13.51 13.57 2.37
CA THR A 372 -13.85 13.70 3.80
C THR A 372 -14.10 12.34 4.45
N TYR A 373 -14.84 11.48 3.76
CA TYR A 373 -15.23 10.15 4.24
C TYR A 373 -14.64 9.06 3.35
N ASP A 374 -14.30 7.95 3.94
CA ASP A 374 -13.59 6.83 3.35
C ASP A 374 -14.44 5.55 3.30
N PRO A 375 -15.26 5.35 2.25
CA PRO A 375 -16.03 4.14 2.06
C PRO A 375 -15.13 2.97 1.64
N VAL A 376 -14.35 2.47 2.58
CA VAL A 376 -13.28 1.49 2.34
C VAL A 376 -13.78 0.15 1.84
N SER A 377 -14.94 -0.32 2.35
CA SER A 377 -15.51 -1.58 1.87
C SER A 377 -15.91 -1.48 0.40
N GLU A 378 -16.37 -0.32 -0.07
CA GLU A 378 -16.71 -0.07 -1.48
C GLU A 378 -15.48 0.18 -2.33
N LEU A 379 -14.41 0.75 -1.77
CA LEU A 379 -13.11 0.82 -2.43
C LEU A 379 -12.58 -0.59 -2.72
N TYR A 380 -12.65 -1.48 -1.74
CA TYR A 380 -12.28 -2.89 -1.91
C TYR A 380 -13.19 -3.58 -2.95
N TYR A 381 -14.51 -3.34 -2.87
CA TYR A 381 -15.47 -3.87 -3.82
C TYR A 381 -15.21 -3.40 -5.26
N THR A 382 -14.69 -2.20 -5.45
CA THR A 382 -14.28 -1.71 -6.78
C THR A 382 -13.17 -2.57 -7.37
N ALA A 383 -12.13 -2.89 -6.59
CA ALA A 383 -11.06 -3.80 -7.02
C ALA A 383 -11.59 -5.24 -7.24
N TYR A 384 -12.41 -5.73 -6.33
CA TYR A 384 -13.07 -7.03 -6.45
C TYR A 384 -13.86 -7.15 -7.77
N ARG A 385 -14.67 -6.13 -8.13
CA ARG A 385 -15.39 -6.07 -9.41
C ARG A 385 -14.47 -6.05 -10.61
N TYR A 386 -13.36 -5.30 -10.54
CA TYR A 386 -12.39 -5.21 -11.63
C TYR A 386 -11.80 -6.59 -11.95
N PHE A 387 -11.37 -7.33 -10.94
CA PHE A 387 -10.80 -8.66 -11.14
C PHE A 387 -11.85 -9.72 -11.50
N LYS A 388 -13.09 -9.55 -11.09
CA LYS A 388 -14.23 -10.39 -11.52
C LYS A 388 -14.80 -10.01 -12.89
N ARG A 389 -14.28 -8.99 -13.57
CA ARG A 389 -14.83 -8.44 -14.82
C ARG A 389 -16.31 -8.07 -14.75
N LEU A 390 -16.78 -7.59 -13.61
CA LEU A 390 -18.16 -7.13 -13.42
C LEU A 390 -18.39 -5.71 -13.95
N GLY A 391 -17.34 -5.04 -14.40
CA GLY A 391 -17.37 -3.69 -14.91
C GLY A 391 -17.48 -2.62 -13.81
N ASN A 392 -17.29 -1.37 -14.23
CA ASN A 392 -17.36 -0.19 -13.39
C ASN A 392 -18.78 0.02 -12.82
N VAL A 393 -18.86 0.65 -11.65
CA VAL A 393 -20.11 1.19 -11.11
C VAL A 393 -20.21 2.66 -11.55
N PRO A 394 -21.14 3.02 -12.45
CA PRO A 394 -21.18 4.36 -13.01
C PRO A 394 -21.28 5.47 -11.97
N GLU A 395 -22.07 5.26 -10.91
CA GLU A 395 -22.28 6.21 -9.84
C GLU A 395 -21.01 6.51 -9.05
N TYR A 396 -20.11 5.53 -8.91
CA TYR A 396 -18.80 5.72 -8.25
C TYR A 396 -17.84 6.61 -9.06
N SER A 397 -17.97 6.61 -10.38
CA SER A 397 -17.03 7.24 -11.30
C SER A 397 -17.58 8.47 -12.04
N VAL A 398 -18.87 8.79 -11.87
CA VAL A 398 -19.45 9.98 -12.50
C VAL A 398 -18.80 11.26 -11.95
N LEU A 399 -18.44 12.18 -12.86
CA LEU A 399 -17.93 13.51 -12.55
C LEU A 399 -19.05 14.52 -12.80
N THR A 400 -19.39 15.30 -11.80
CA THR A 400 -20.55 16.20 -11.81
C THR A 400 -20.16 17.65 -11.55
N GLY A 401 -21.04 18.57 -11.93
CA GLY A 401 -20.85 20.01 -11.71
C GLY A 401 -20.05 20.72 -12.81
N SER A 402 -19.47 21.84 -12.48
CA SER A 402 -18.65 22.66 -13.36
C SER A 402 -17.34 21.97 -13.76
N VAL A 403 -16.65 22.50 -14.76
CA VAL A 403 -15.32 22.01 -15.17
C VAL A 403 -14.32 21.94 -14.00
N ASN A 404 -14.34 22.96 -13.14
CA ASN A 404 -13.44 23.00 -11.98
C ASN A 404 -13.81 21.95 -10.92
N GLU A 405 -15.08 21.75 -10.64
CA GLU A 405 -15.55 20.69 -9.72
C GLU A 405 -15.21 19.30 -10.25
N LYS A 406 -15.44 19.05 -11.53
CA LYS A 406 -15.05 17.78 -12.18
C LYS A 406 -13.54 17.56 -12.13
N TYR A 407 -12.75 18.60 -12.35
CA TYR A 407 -11.28 18.54 -12.28
C TYR A 407 -10.80 18.25 -10.87
N GLN A 408 -11.43 18.85 -9.85
CA GLN A 408 -11.19 18.57 -8.44
C GLN A 408 -11.55 17.11 -8.10
N GLN A 409 -12.74 16.63 -8.51
CA GLN A 409 -13.16 15.24 -8.29
C GLN A 409 -12.20 14.24 -8.94
N ALA A 410 -11.66 14.58 -10.11
CA ALA A 410 -10.63 13.79 -10.77
C ALA A 410 -9.25 13.86 -10.07
N ASP A 411 -9.02 14.87 -9.21
CA ASP A 411 -7.73 15.15 -8.57
C ASP A 411 -6.58 15.26 -9.59
N ALA A 412 -6.86 15.80 -10.78
CA ALA A 412 -5.96 15.88 -11.92
C ALA A 412 -5.41 14.53 -12.43
N PHE A 413 -6.09 13.43 -12.11
CA PHE A 413 -5.74 12.06 -12.53
C PHE A 413 -6.88 11.38 -13.31
N PRO A 414 -6.59 10.28 -14.01
CA PRO A 414 -7.62 9.48 -14.65
C PRO A 414 -8.68 8.97 -13.67
N VAL A 415 -9.93 8.99 -14.11
CA VAL A 415 -11.05 8.25 -13.55
C VAL A 415 -11.46 7.24 -14.62
N ILE A 416 -10.93 6.02 -14.54
CA ILE A 416 -11.05 5.02 -15.59
C ILE A 416 -12.37 4.29 -15.45
N THR A 417 -13.20 4.35 -16.49
CA THR A 417 -14.55 3.75 -16.52
C THR A 417 -14.70 2.59 -17.50
N ASP A 418 -13.82 2.54 -18.49
CA ASP A 418 -13.73 1.44 -19.43
C ASP A 418 -12.63 0.49 -18.96
N TRP A 419 -13.04 -0.64 -18.38
CA TRP A 419 -12.14 -1.56 -17.72
C TRP A 419 -11.71 -2.70 -18.63
N ASP A 420 -10.40 -2.90 -18.74
CA ASP A 420 -9.76 -4.08 -19.33
C ASP A 420 -9.77 -5.27 -18.35
N ASP A 421 -9.30 -6.42 -18.82
CA ASP A 421 -9.10 -7.60 -17.96
C ASP A 421 -7.76 -7.50 -17.23
N PRO A 422 -7.74 -7.43 -15.89
CA PRO A 422 -6.49 -7.39 -15.13
C PRO A 422 -5.73 -8.71 -15.14
N ILE A 423 -6.42 -9.84 -15.28
CA ILE A 423 -5.82 -11.18 -15.25
C ILE A 423 -5.43 -11.57 -16.68
N ARG A 424 -4.15 -11.80 -16.89
CA ARG A 424 -3.64 -12.20 -18.21
C ARG A 424 -3.39 -13.70 -18.32
N TYR A 425 -3.08 -14.35 -17.20
CA TYR A 425 -2.80 -15.78 -17.15
C TYR A 425 -3.53 -16.40 -15.96
N ALA A 426 -4.12 -17.56 -16.19
CA ALA A 426 -4.89 -18.27 -15.17
C ALA A 426 -4.08 -18.65 -13.92
N CYS A 427 -2.76 -18.78 -14.03
CA CYS A 427 -1.87 -19.10 -12.92
C CYS A 427 -1.26 -17.87 -12.21
N GLN A 428 -1.74 -16.65 -12.49
CA GLN A 428 -1.25 -15.46 -11.80
C GLN A 428 -1.76 -15.38 -10.37
N SER A 429 -0.84 -15.09 -9.44
CA SER A 429 -1.24 -14.67 -8.09
C SER A 429 -1.83 -13.27 -8.14
N ASN A 430 -2.97 -13.07 -7.48
CA ASN A 430 -3.61 -11.77 -7.37
C ASN A 430 -3.63 -11.36 -5.91
N VAL A 431 -3.02 -10.22 -5.61
CA VAL A 431 -2.84 -9.71 -4.27
C VAL A 431 -3.42 -8.31 -4.15
N VAL A 432 -4.03 -8.03 -3.01
CA VAL A 432 -4.49 -6.70 -2.61
C VAL A 432 -3.60 -6.19 -1.49
N LEU A 433 -3.07 -4.99 -1.62
CA LEU A 433 -2.44 -4.23 -0.55
C LEU A 433 -3.24 -2.96 -0.29
N GLY A 434 -3.91 -2.91 0.86
CA GLY A 434 -4.64 -1.72 1.28
C GLY A 434 -3.89 -0.93 2.34
N ILE A 435 -4.18 0.37 2.39
CA ILE A 435 -3.77 1.28 3.45
C ILE A 435 -4.94 2.20 3.79
N GLY A 436 -5.17 2.44 5.08
CA GLY A 436 -6.21 3.34 5.58
C GLY A 436 -6.35 3.23 7.09
N ASP A 437 -7.14 4.14 7.68
CA ASP A 437 -7.50 4.11 9.10
C ASP A 437 -8.84 3.39 9.34
N THR A 438 -9.12 3.07 10.60
CA THR A 438 -10.30 2.29 10.98
C THR A 438 -11.57 3.11 11.17
N HIS A 439 -11.51 4.43 11.04
CA HIS A 439 -12.65 5.31 11.25
C HIS A 439 -13.47 5.53 9.96
N THR A 440 -13.69 4.47 9.22
CA THR A 440 -14.40 4.48 7.94
C THR A 440 -15.84 4.98 8.05
N ASN A 441 -16.35 5.53 6.97
CA ASN A 441 -17.68 6.11 6.92
C ASN A 441 -18.39 5.76 5.61
N GLN A 442 -19.71 5.57 5.68
CA GLN A 442 -20.57 5.38 4.52
C GLN A 442 -20.08 4.24 3.62
N ASP A 443 -19.75 3.10 4.22
CA ASP A 443 -19.14 1.95 3.56
C ASP A 443 -20.06 0.71 3.53
N LYS A 444 -21.39 0.92 3.41
CA LYS A 444 -22.41 -0.12 3.54
C LYS A 444 -23.18 -0.42 2.26
N ASN A 445 -23.01 0.38 1.20
CA ASN A 445 -23.73 0.20 -0.06
C ASN A 445 -23.19 -0.97 -0.90
N LEU A 446 -23.27 -2.17 -0.32
CA LEU A 446 -22.75 -3.41 -0.90
C LEU A 446 -23.85 -4.44 -1.16
N PRO A 447 -23.63 -5.46 -2.01
CA PRO A 447 -24.60 -6.51 -2.30
C PRO A 447 -25.06 -7.26 -1.03
N GLY A 448 -26.35 -7.47 -0.89
CA GLY A 448 -26.95 -8.15 0.28
C GLY A 448 -27.31 -7.22 1.43
N ASN A 449 -26.64 -6.09 1.63
CA ASN A 449 -26.98 -5.15 2.69
C ASN A 449 -28.25 -4.35 2.38
N THR A 450 -29.10 -4.15 3.39
CA THR A 450 -30.34 -3.35 3.32
C THR A 450 -30.33 -2.15 4.27
N ASN A 451 -29.29 -1.99 5.09
CA ASN A 451 -29.16 -0.84 5.97
C ASN A 451 -28.67 0.37 5.16
N THR A 452 -29.53 1.38 5.05
CA THR A 452 -29.26 2.62 4.27
C THR A 452 -29.01 3.84 5.16
N MET A 453 -28.82 3.63 6.46
CA MET A 453 -28.62 4.74 7.40
C MET A 453 -27.32 5.47 7.09
N GLU A 454 -27.41 6.78 6.85
CA GLU A 454 -26.31 7.67 6.45
C GLU A 454 -25.59 7.28 5.15
N GLU A 455 -26.25 6.48 4.31
CA GLU A 455 -25.72 6.11 3.01
C GLU A 455 -26.37 6.94 1.89
N PRO A 456 -25.65 7.22 0.80
CA PRO A 456 -26.28 7.68 -0.42
C PRO A 456 -27.14 6.56 -1.05
N SER A 457 -27.84 6.87 -2.13
CA SER A 457 -28.65 5.87 -2.83
C SER A 457 -27.75 4.76 -3.37
N LYS A 458 -28.05 3.51 -2.98
CA LYS A 458 -27.30 2.34 -3.47
C LYS A 458 -27.33 2.26 -5.01
N PRO A 459 -26.14 2.17 -5.66
CA PRO A 459 -26.04 2.10 -7.11
C PRO A 459 -26.80 0.90 -7.72
N GLN A 460 -27.31 1.08 -8.95
CA GLN A 460 -28.05 0.02 -9.63
C GLN A 460 -27.19 -1.22 -9.89
N ALA A 461 -25.93 -1.03 -10.28
CA ALA A 461 -24.99 -2.12 -10.51
C ALA A 461 -24.74 -2.96 -9.24
N VAL A 462 -24.72 -2.31 -8.07
CA VAL A 462 -24.61 -2.98 -6.76
C VAL A 462 -25.88 -3.70 -6.38
N ARG A 463 -27.05 -3.09 -6.61
CA ARG A 463 -28.35 -3.73 -6.36
C ARG A 463 -28.55 -5.00 -7.20
N ASN A 464 -28.00 -5.04 -8.39
CA ASN A 464 -28.14 -6.16 -9.33
C ASN A 464 -27.10 -7.26 -9.09
N ASP A 465 -26.02 -6.99 -8.37
CA ASP A 465 -24.99 -7.97 -8.09
C ASP A 465 -25.48 -9.02 -7.11
N ARG A 466 -25.43 -10.27 -7.54
CA ARG A 466 -25.81 -11.46 -6.76
C ARG A 466 -24.62 -12.37 -6.48
N SER A 467 -23.42 -11.94 -6.86
CA SER A 467 -22.21 -12.76 -6.72
C SER A 467 -21.76 -12.91 -5.27
N ILE A 468 -22.20 -12.02 -4.40
CA ILE A 468 -21.93 -12.05 -2.95
C ILE A 468 -23.14 -11.48 -2.16
N ASP A 469 -23.30 -11.96 -0.92
CA ASP A 469 -24.14 -11.37 0.12
C ASP A 469 -23.22 -11.02 1.31
N VAL A 470 -22.82 -9.74 1.40
CA VAL A 470 -21.85 -9.31 2.42
C VAL A 470 -22.38 -9.47 3.84
N VAL A 471 -23.70 -9.38 4.05
CA VAL A 471 -24.31 -9.54 5.39
C VAL A 471 -24.17 -10.97 5.86
N LYS A 472 -24.56 -11.93 5.02
CA LYS A 472 -24.42 -13.36 5.35
C LYS A 472 -22.96 -13.75 5.57
N ARG A 473 -22.08 -13.26 4.72
CA ARG A 473 -20.64 -13.53 4.80
C ARG A 473 -20.03 -12.92 6.06
N MET A 474 -20.42 -11.70 6.43
CA MET A 474 -19.96 -11.07 7.68
C MET A 474 -20.50 -11.78 8.92
N ALA A 475 -21.78 -12.19 8.91
CA ALA A 475 -22.34 -12.99 9.99
C ALA A 475 -21.60 -14.32 10.18
N GLN A 476 -21.17 -14.95 9.10
CA GLN A 476 -20.34 -16.16 9.14
C GLN A 476 -18.98 -15.88 9.81
N ILE A 477 -18.30 -14.79 9.43
CA ILE A 477 -17.06 -14.36 10.06
C ILE A 477 -17.26 -14.13 11.56
N PHE A 478 -18.31 -13.43 11.96
CA PHE A 478 -18.59 -13.20 13.39
C PHE A 478 -18.85 -14.50 14.16
N GLN A 479 -19.46 -15.53 13.53
CA GLN A 479 -19.57 -16.85 14.14
C GLN A 479 -18.19 -17.50 14.30
N MET A 480 -17.31 -17.41 13.30
CA MET A 480 -15.94 -17.91 13.40
C MET A 480 -15.11 -17.15 14.48
N GLU A 481 -15.47 -15.90 14.80
CA GLU A 481 -14.92 -15.13 15.93
C GLU A 481 -15.61 -15.44 17.27
N GLY A 482 -16.51 -16.42 17.32
CA GLY A 482 -17.11 -16.94 18.54
C GLY A 482 -18.49 -16.35 18.92
N MET A 483 -19.11 -15.57 18.04
CA MET A 483 -20.48 -15.09 18.28
C MET A 483 -21.51 -16.20 18.04
N SER A 484 -22.62 -16.17 18.76
CA SER A 484 -23.78 -17.00 18.42
C SER A 484 -24.31 -16.65 17.03
N GLN A 485 -24.95 -17.58 16.34
CA GLN A 485 -25.55 -17.32 15.01
C GLN A 485 -26.51 -16.12 15.02
N ARG A 486 -27.31 -16.00 16.08
CA ARG A 486 -28.27 -14.89 16.23
C ARG A 486 -27.57 -13.55 16.39
N ASP A 487 -26.57 -13.49 17.27
CA ASP A 487 -25.85 -12.24 17.56
C ASP A 487 -24.98 -11.83 16.38
N ALA A 488 -24.33 -12.79 15.72
CA ALA A 488 -23.54 -12.58 14.51
C ALA A 488 -24.38 -11.97 13.36
N MET A 489 -25.59 -12.52 13.13
CA MET A 489 -26.50 -11.97 12.12
C MET A 489 -27.00 -10.56 12.51
N SER A 490 -27.33 -10.36 13.77
CA SER A 490 -27.74 -9.03 14.27
C SER A 490 -26.63 -7.99 14.12
N ALA A 491 -25.39 -8.35 14.46
CA ALA A 491 -24.23 -7.47 14.31
C ALA A 491 -23.94 -7.15 12.84
N ALA A 492 -24.01 -8.15 11.96
CA ALA A 492 -23.79 -7.97 10.52
C ALA A 492 -24.83 -7.02 9.89
N VAL A 493 -26.13 -7.19 10.23
CA VAL A 493 -27.22 -6.30 9.74
C VAL A 493 -27.10 -4.89 10.32
N ALA A 494 -26.71 -4.76 11.59
CA ALA A 494 -26.60 -3.45 12.24
C ALA A 494 -25.57 -2.55 11.56
N SER A 495 -24.51 -3.12 10.97
CA SER A 495 -23.44 -2.38 10.29
C SER A 495 -22.88 -1.22 11.12
N LYS A 496 -22.66 -1.48 12.41
CA LYS A 496 -22.04 -0.55 13.38
C LYS A 496 -20.81 -1.25 13.94
N PHE A 497 -19.69 -1.08 13.29
CA PHE A 497 -18.50 -1.80 13.68
C PHE A 497 -17.60 -1.03 14.65
N ASN A 498 -17.52 0.29 14.51
CA ASN A 498 -16.81 1.17 15.42
C ASN A 498 -17.76 2.16 16.11
N PHE A 499 -17.50 2.47 17.39
CA PHE A 499 -18.40 3.19 18.30
C PHE A 499 -18.86 4.57 17.84
N HIS A 500 -18.21 5.20 16.88
CA HIS A 500 -18.42 6.61 16.55
C HIS A 500 -19.12 6.86 15.21
N ARG A 501 -19.28 5.85 14.34
CA ARG A 501 -19.75 6.06 12.95
C ARG A 501 -20.64 4.91 12.49
N TYR A 502 -21.47 5.19 11.52
CA TYR A 502 -22.26 4.18 10.81
C TYR A 502 -21.42 3.47 9.74
N ASN A 503 -20.39 2.76 10.17
CA ASN A 503 -19.48 2.01 9.31
C ASN A 503 -19.75 0.51 9.37
N SER A 504 -19.09 -0.24 8.51
CA SER A 504 -19.22 -1.70 8.44
C SER A 504 -17.86 -2.39 8.55
N ALA A 505 -17.89 -3.72 8.73
CA ALA A 505 -16.73 -4.58 8.53
C ALA A 505 -16.85 -5.38 7.22
N TYR A 506 -17.68 -4.94 6.28
CA TYR A 506 -17.93 -5.69 5.04
C TYR A 506 -16.71 -5.88 4.15
N ILE A 507 -15.66 -5.07 4.33
CA ILE A 507 -14.35 -5.35 3.71
C ILE A 507 -13.85 -6.77 4.05
N ALA A 508 -14.08 -7.24 5.28
CA ALA A 508 -13.67 -8.60 5.68
C ALA A 508 -14.51 -9.68 4.97
N ALA A 509 -15.81 -9.41 4.76
CA ALA A 509 -16.67 -10.30 4.00
C ALA A 509 -16.24 -10.42 2.53
N LEU A 510 -15.88 -9.30 1.91
CA LEU A 510 -15.35 -9.27 0.54
C LEU A 510 -14.01 -9.99 0.45
N ALA A 511 -13.09 -9.72 1.39
CA ALA A 511 -11.77 -10.34 1.43
C ALA A 511 -11.85 -11.86 1.60
N TYR A 512 -12.72 -12.34 2.50
CA TYR A 512 -12.95 -13.75 2.70
C TYR A 512 -13.53 -14.44 1.46
N ASP A 513 -14.55 -13.84 0.83
CA ASP A 513 -15.15 -14.38 -0.38
C ASP A 513 -14.13 -14.46 -1.52
N ALA A 514 -13.39 -13.37 -1.75
CA ALA A 514 -12.34 -13.30 -2.79
C ALA A 514 -11.15 -14.25 -2.53
N HIS A 515 -10.90 -14.63 -1.27
CA HIS A 515 -9.82 -15.53 -0.89
C HIS A 515 -10.21 -17.02 -0.96
N THR A 516 -11.49 -17.32 -0.86
CA THR A 516 -11.97 -18.70 -0.71
C THR A 516 -12.87 -19.17 -1.84
N LYS A 517 -13.27 -18.27 -2.73
CA LYS A 517 -14.09 -18.59 -3.91
C LYS A 517 -13.45 -18.10 -5.18
N ASP A 518 -13.49 -18.94 -6.20
CA ASP A 518 -13.04 -18.57 -7.52
C ASP A 518 -13.77 -17.31 -8.04
N MET A 519 -13.01 -16.27 -8.32
CA MET A 519 -13.54 -15.02 -8.86
C MET A 519 -13.77 -15.08 -10.38
N ARG A 520 -13.16 -16.06 -11.06
CA ARG A 520 -13.10 -16.11 -12.53
C ARG A 520 -13.32 -17.53 -13.05
N PRO A 521 -14.53 -18.09 -12.87
CA PRO A 521 -14.85 -19.45 -13.34
C PRO A 521 -14.78 -19.60 -14.87
N ASP A 522 -14.51 -18.52 -15.59
CA ASP A 522 -14.21 -18.52 -17.03
C ASP A 522 -12.74 -18.82 -17.34
N LEU A 523 -11.87 -18.86 -16.35
CA LEU A 523 -10.45 -19.21 -16.46
C LEU A 523 -10.17 -20.57 -15.83
N GLU A 524 -9.08 -21.22 -16.22
CA GLU A 524 -8.65 -22.49 -15.63
C GLU A 524 -8.11 -22.29 -14.20
N GLY A 525 -8.51 -23.16 -13.26
CA GLY A 525 -8.13 -23.08 -11.85
C GLY A 525 -8.83 -21.96 -11.10
N ASP A 526 -8.52 -21.84 -9.82
CA ASP A 526 -9.15 -20.85 -8.95
C ASP A 526 -8.40 -19.51 -8.99
N GLN A 527 -9.12 -18.44 -9.30
CA GLN A 527 -8.61 -17.06 -9.28
C GLN A 527 -8.98 -16.41 -7.95
N LEU A 528 -8.05 -16.36 -7.03
CA LEU A 528 -8.26 -15.89 -5.67
C LEU A 528 -7.51 -14.58 -5.40
N PHE A 529 -7.95 -13.82 -4.37
CA PHE A 529 -7.19 -12.74 -3.79
C PHE A 529 -6.52 -13.16 -2.48
N THR A 530 -5.28 -12.69 -2.27
CA THR A 530 -4.69 -12.58 -0.94
C THR A 530 -4.70 -11.12 -0.52
N THR A 531 -5.23 -10.84 0.67
CA THR A 531 -5.40 -9.47 1.17
C THR A 531 -4.35 -9.15 2.24
N HIS A 532 -3.59 -8.08 2.01
CA HIS A 532 -2.69 -7.44 2.97
C HIS A 532 -3.23 -6.05 3.31
N TRP A 533 -3.16 -5.65 4.58
CA TRP A 533 -3.63 -4.33 4.99
C TRP A 533 -2.69 -3.65 5.97
N VAL A 534 -2.43 -2.36 5.72
CA VAL A 534 -1.68 -1.47 6.62
C VAL A 534 -2.67 -0.52 7.28
N ASP A 535 -2.87 -0.69 8.59
CA ASP A 535 -3.68 0.19 9.43
C ASP A 535 -2.84 1.38 9.89
N VAL A 536 -3.22 2.59 9.51
CA VAL A 536 -2.48 3.82 9.86
C VAL A 536 -2.77 4.34 11.27
N VAL A 537 -3.75 3.78 11.96
CA VAL A 537 -4.04 4.04 13.38
C VAL A 537 -4.21 5.54 13.67
N GLU A 538 -5.29 6.12 13.15
CA GLU A 538 -5.57 7.57 13.19
C GLU A 538 -5.42 8.21 14.59
N GLU A 539 -5.88 7.53 15.64
CA GLU A 539 -5.80 8.03 17.03
C GLU A 539 -4.59 7.51 17.81
N GLY A 540 -3.61 6.90 17.14
CA GLY A 540 -2.39 6.42 17.77
C GLY A 540 -2.54 5.09 18.52
N ASP A 541 -3.73 4.50 18.59
CA ASP A 541 -3.97 3.20 19.24
C ASP A 541 -4.81 2.26 18.36
N TYR A 542 -4.51 0.97 18.39
CA TYR A 542 -5.31 -0.02 17.65
C TYR A 542 -6.59 -0.38 18.43
N LYS A 543 -7.61 -0.82 17.72
CA LYS A 543 -8.89 -1.20 18.33
C LYS A 543 -8.75 -2.44 19.23
N LYS A 544 -9.39 -2.41 20.38
CA LYS A 544 -9.40 -3.51 21.38
C LYS A 544 -10.83 -3.94 21.70
N PRO A 545 -11.11 -5.26 21.69
CA PRO A 545 -10.21 -6.33 21.24
C PRO A 545 -9.89 -6.22 19.74
N VAL A 546 -8.78 -6.81 19.29
CA VAL A 546 -8.32 -6.69 17.89
C VAL A 546 -9.34 -7.19 16.87
N SER A 547 -10.21 -8.14 17.25
CA SER A 547 -11.33 -8.61 16.43
C SER A 547 -12.41 -7.55 16.15
N THR A 548 -12.32 -6.37 16.75
CA THR A 548 -13.15 -5.20 16.42
C THR A 548 -12.49 -4.27 15.40
N ASN A 549 -11.34 -4.65 14.83
CA ASN A 549 -10.68 -3.94 13.75
C ASN A 549 -11.03 -4.62 12.40
N GLN A 550 -11.76 -3.92 11.52
CA GLN A 550 -12.19 -4.46 10.23
C GLN A 550 -11.03 -4.86 9.32
N TYR A 551 -9.88 -4.21 9.42
CA TYR A 551 -8.71 -4.51 8.61
C TYR A 551 -7.95 -5.75 9.11
N TRP A 552 -7.93 -5.94 10.44
CA TRP A 552 -7.43 -7.18 11.00
C TRP A 552 -8.28 -8.38 10.56
N LEU A 553 -9.61 -8.23 10.56
CA LEU A 553 -10.52 -9.25 10.03
C LEU A 553 -10.30 -9.48 8.54
N ALA A 554 -10.19 -8.42 7.73
CA ALA A 554 -9.95 -8.54 6.30
C ALA A 554 -8.63 -9.25 5.99
N ALA A 555 -7.55 -8.92 6.70
CA ALA A 555 -6.24 -9.54 6.53
C ALA A 555 -6.21 -10.99 7.04
N LYS A 556 -6.92 -11.30 8.13
CA LYS A 556 -7.05 -12.66 8.66
C LYS A 556 -7.83 -13.56 7.70
N TYR A 557 -9.02 -13.16 7.31
CA TYR A 557 -9.93 -13.95 6.50
C TYR A 557 -9.63 -13.88 4.99
N GLY A 558 -8.93 -12.85 4.55
CA GLY A 558 -8.43 -12.73 3.19
C GLY A 558 -6.99 -13.21 2.99
N GLY A 559 -6.37 -13.87 4.00
CA GLY A 559 -4.97 -14.27 3.90
C GLY A 559 -4.58 -15.53 4.67
N PHE A 560 -5.53 -16.26 5.26
CA PHE A 560 -5.24 -17.51 5.94
C PHE A 560 -4.92 -18.64 4.96
N GLN A 561 -4.16 -19.64 5.39
CA GLN A 561 -3.92 -20.84 4.59
C GLN A 561 -5.19 -21.68 4.54
N VAL A 562 -5.81 -21.75 3.36
CA VAL A 562 -7.07 -22.49 3.16
C VAL A 562 -6.80 -24.00 3.24
N PRO A 563 -7.39 -24.74 4.21
CA PRO A 563 -7.18 -26.17 4.32
C PRO A 563 -7.77 -26.94 3.14
N ALA A 564 -7.18 -28.07 2.80
CA ALA A 564 -7.74 -28.96 1.77
C ALA A 564 -9.17 -29.39 2.14
N GLY A 565 -10.10 -29.30 1.19
CA GLY A 565 -11.51 -29.62 1.39
C GLY A 565 -12.29 -28.58 2.20
N TYR A 566 -11.74 -27.38 2.38
CA TYR A 566 -12.42 -26.27 3.04
C TYR A 566 -13.67 -25.85 2.25
N ASP A 567 -14.82 -25.79 2.92
CA ASP A 567 -16.07 -25.31 2.33
C ASP A 567 -16.41 -23.92 2.88
N PRO A 568 -16.16 -22.85 2.10
CA PRO A 568 -16.38 -21.48 2.57
C PRO A 568 -17.85 -21.13 2.80
N ASP A 569 -18.78 -21.92 2.31
CA ASP A 569 -20.22 -21.66 2.48
C ASP A 569 -20.80 -22.34 3.72
N LYS A 570 -20.11 -23.34 4.27
CA LYS A 570 -20.58 -24.12 5.43
C LYS A 570 -19.76 -23.89 6.69
N THR A 571 -18.51 -23.45 6.56
CA THR A 571 -17.60 -23.32 7.71
C THR A 571 -18.00 -22.16 8.59
N VAL A 572 -18.31 -22.44 9.85
CA VAL A 572 -18.61 -21.44 10.91
C VAL A 572 -17.72 -21.62 12.15
N ASN A 573 -16.88 -22.65 12.16
CA ASN A 573 -15.94 -22.88 13.25
C ASN A 573 -14.74 -21.92 13.16
N PRO A 574 -14.15 -21.54 14.31
CA PRO A 574 -12.94 -20.73 14.34
C PRO A 574 -11.82 -21.32 13.46
N LEU A 575 -11.12 -20.46 12.75
CA LEU A 575 -9.95 -20.86 11.98
C LEU A 575 -8.83 -21.34 12.92
N SER A 576 -8.12 -22.41 12.53
CA SER A 576 -6.92 -22.83 13.24
C SER A 576 -5.87 -21.72 13.23
N GLU A 577 -5.30 -21.40 14.39
CA GLU A 577 -4.26 -20.36 14.51
C GLU A 577 -3.05 -20.61 13.61
N ALA A 578 -2.71 -21.87 13.39
CA ALA A 578 -1.62 -22.28 12.49
C ALA A 578 -1.84 -21.86 11.03
N THR A 579 -3.05 -21.42 10.65
CA THR A 579 -3.36 -20.98 9.27
C THR A 579 -3.27 -19.48 9.06
N TRP A 580 -3.30 -18.66 10.12
CA TRP A 580 -3.36 -17.20 10.00
C TRP A 580 -2.43 -16.44 10.95
N TRP A 581 -1.83 -17.12 11.94
CA TRP A 581 -0.89 -16.57 12.91
C TRP A 581 0.42 -17.36 12.93
N THR A 582 1.07 -17.48 11.77
CA THR A 582 2.30 -18.25 11.59
C THR A 582 3.55 -17.47 12.02
N ASN A 583 3.47 -16.14 12.09
CA ASN A 583 4.55 -15.26 12.48
C ASN A 583 4.84 -15.25 14.00
N GLY A 584 3.90 -15.71 14.85
CA GLY A 584 4.02 -15.68 16.31
C GLY A 584 3.99 -14.28 16.93
N GLU A 585 3.65 -13.25 16.15
CA GLU A 585 3.70 -11.84 16.57
C GLU A 585 2.38 -11.37 17.18
N TYR A 586 2.50 -10.33 17.99
CA TYR A 586 1.38 -9.66 18.64
C TYR A 586 1.28 -8.19 18.20
N VAL A 587 0.06 -7.68 18.10
CA VAL A 587 -0.20 -6.28 17.80
C VAL A 587 0.34 -5.40 18.93
N ASN A 588 1.28 -4.52 18.62
CA ASN A 588 1.98 -3.66 19.58
C ASN A 588 2.52 -4.39 20.83
N GLY A 589 2.84 -5.70 20.71
CA GLY A 589 3.31 -6.50 21.82
C GLY A 589 2.25 -6.89 22.86
N ASP A 590 0.96 -6.63 22.60
CA ASP A 590 -0.13 -7.03 23.48
C ASP A 590 -0.40 -8.55 23.36
N PRO A 591 -0.11 -9.35 24.40
CA PRO A 591 -0.25 -10.82 24.32
C PRO A 591 -1.70 -11.31 24.12
N LYS A 592 -2.69 -10.41 24.24
CA LYS A 592 -4.09 -10.70 23.95
C LYS A 592 -4.49 -10.41 22.51
N ALA A 593 -3.60 -9.82 21.73
CA ALA A 593 -3.87 -9.37 20.36
C ALA A 593 -2.90 -10.04 19.38
N LYS A 594 -3.20 -11.28 18.95
CA LYS A 594 -2.44 -11.99 17.92
C LYS A 594 -2.51 -11.23 16.60
N ARG A 595 -1.36 -10.98 15.98
CA ARG A 595 -1.27 -10.27 14.72
C ARG A 595 -1.51 -11.25 13.56
N ALA A 596 -2.61 -11.10 12.85
CA ALA A 596 -2.81 -11.85 11.60
C ALA A 596 -1.62 -11.61 10.65
N ASP A 597 -1.19 -12.65 9.94
CA ASP A 597 0.04 -12.62 9.13
C ASP A 597 0.10 -11.47 8.14
N ASN A 598 -1.03 -11.13 7.53
CA ASN A 598 -1.16 -10.09 6.51
C ASN A 598 -1.67 -8.75 7.05
N PHE A 599 -1.77 -8.60 8.37
CA PHE A 599 -2.14 -7.35 9.03
C PHE A 599 -0.92 -6.62 9.55
N TYR A 600 -0.81 -5.33 9.24
CA TYR A 600 0.31 -4.48 9.63
C TYR A 600 -0.21 -3.21 10.30
N ILE A 601 0.52 -2.73 11.30
CA ILE A 601 0.20 -1.47 11.97
C ILE A 601 1.29 -0.44 11.69
N ALA A 602 0.87 0.72 11.23
CA ALA A 602 1.70 1.86 10.98
C ALA A 602 1.49 2.93 12.07
N ALA A 603 1.74 2.57 13.33
CA ALA A 603 1.58 3.47 14.46
C ALA A 603 2.58 4.64 14.47
N ASP A 604 3.67 4.53 13.73
CA ASP A 604 4.66 5.57 13.48
C ASP A 604 5.35 5.35 12.12
N ALA A 605 6.09 6.36 11.66
CA ALA A 605 6.73 6.34 10.36
C ALA A 605 7.70 5.15 10.17
N GLU A 606 8.47 4.78 11.18
CA GLU A 606 9.42 3.67 11.10
C GLU A 606 8.69 2.33 10.99
N LYS A 607 7.65 2.14 11.80
CA LYS A 607 6.80 0.94 11.74
C LYS A 607 6.07 0.84 10.40
N MET A 608 5.58 1.94 9.85
CA MET A 608 4.94 1.96 8.52
C MET A 608 5.91 1.48 7.43
N VAL A 609 7.12 2.02 7.38
CA VAL A 609 8.12 1.61 6.37
C VAL A 609 8.49 0.13 6.55
N ALA A 610 8.69 -0.33 7.78
CA ALA A 610 8.98 -1.73 8.07
C ALA A 610 7.81 -2.65 7.67
N SER A 611 6.57 -2.27 7.97
CA SER A 611 5.36 -2.99 7.61
C SER A 611 5.19 -3.13 6.10
N LEU A 612 5.41 -2.06 5.35
CA LEU A 612 5.35 -2.09 3.88
C LEU A 612 6.42 -3.00 3.28
N LYS A 613 7.67 -2.93 3.77
CA LYS A 613 8.74 -3.83 3.33
C LYS A 613 8.41 -5.29 3.61
N HIS A 614 7.86 -5.58 4.79
CA HIS A 614 7.44 -6.93 5.16
C HIS A 614 6.28 -7.42 4.29
N ALA A 615 5.26 -6.59 4.05
CA ALA A 615 4.16 -6.90 3.14
C ALA A 615 4.67 -7.25 1.75
N PHE A 616 5.54 -6.43 1.15
CA PHE A 616 6.10 -6.71 -0.17
C PHE A 616 6.95 -7.99 -0.20
N SER A 617 7.72 -8.27 0.83
CA SER A 617 8.48 -9.54 0.93
C SER A 617 7.56 -10.75 0.92
N ARG A 618 6.43 -10.71 1.64
CA ARG A 618 5.42 -11.77 1.62
C ARG A 618 4.73 -11.88 0.27
N ILE A 619 4.27 -10.78 -0.31
CA ILE A 619 3.65 -10.72 -1.63
C ILE A 619 4.57 -11.35 -2.70
N VAL A 620 5.85 -11.01 -2.68
CA VAL A 620 6.82 -11.60 -3.62
C VAL A 620 7.03 -13.10 -3.37
N ALA A 621 6.99 -13.54 -2.12
CA ALA A 621 7.08 -14.97 -1.79
C ALA A 621 5.84 -15.74 -2.27
N GLU A 622 4.64 -15.17 -2.13
CA GLU A 622 3.39 -15.75 -2.63
C GLU A 622 3.40 -15.86 -4.17
N ILE A 623 3.82 -14.81 -4.87
CA ILE A 623 3.98 -14.82 -6.34
C ILE A 623 4.96 -15.91 -6.79
N LYS A 624 6.05 -16.13 -6.05
CA LYS A 624 7.02 -17.20 -6.35
C LYS A 624 6.46 -18.59 -6.02
N GLY A 625 5.69 -18.71 -4.94
CA GLY A 625 5.11 -19.96 -4.47
C GLY A 625 4.07 -20.55 -5.42
N ALA A 626 3.26 -19.72 -6.04
CA ALA A 626 2.23 -20.15 -7.00
C ALA A 626 2.79 -20.86 -8.24
N GLY A 627 4.08 -20.69 -8.53
CA GLY A 627 4.75 -21.36 -9.65
C GLY A 627 5.47 -22.68 -9.32
N THR A 628 5.37 -23.20 -8.09
CA THR A 628 6.17 -24.36 -7.64
C THR A 628 5.38 -25.64 -7.42
N GLY A 629 4.09 -25.67 -7.75
CA GLY A 629 3.22 -26.84 -7.59
C GLY A 629 3.44 -27.95 -8.63
N LEU A 630 4.62 -28.55 -8.68
CA LEU A 630 4.80 -29.87 -9.27
C LEU A 630 4.52 -30.91 -8.18
N SER A 631 3.24 -31.24 -7.95
CA SER A 631 2.90 -32.45 -7.23
C SER A 631 3.02 -33.64 -8.18
N SER A 632 4.06 -34.45 -8.06
CA SER A 632 4.05 -35.76 -8.72
C SER A 632 3.09 -36.67 -7.98
N ASN A 633 1.98 -37.04 -8.59
CA ASN A 633 1.02 -38.03 -8.07
C ASN A 633 1.49 -39.48 -8.21
N SER A 634 2.78 -39.73 -8.38
CA SER A 634 3.29 -41.06 -8.47
C SER A 634 3.89 -41.52 -7.14
N ALA A 635 3.12 -42.31 -6.40
CA ALA A 635 3.56 -43.00 -5.19
C ALA A 635 4.41 -44.26 -5.49
N ARG A 636 4.89 -44.46 -6.71
CA ARG A 636 5.75 -45.58 -7.09
C ARG A 636 7.04 -45.10 -7.72
N LEU A 637 8.14 -45.35 -7.02
CA LEU A 637 9.49 -45.31 -7.58
C LEU A 637 9.73 -46.63 -8.30
N GLU A 638 9.74 -46.63 -9.61
CA GLU A 638 10.26 -47.75 -10.41
C GLU A 638 11.73 -47.52 -10.75
N THR A 639 12.50 -48.59 -10.85
CA THR A 639 13.94 -48.55 -11.15
C THR A 639 14.15 -47.87 -12.52
N GLY A 640 14.70 -46.66 -12.50
CA GLY A 640 14.91 -45.82 -13.67
C GLY A 640 14.13 -44.51 -13.66
N ALA A 641 13.29 -44.26 -12.67
CA ALA A 641 12.58 -42.99 -12.52
C ALA A 641 13.55 -41.88 -12.07
N VAL A 642 13.57 -40.78 -12.79
CA VAL A 642 14.34 -39.57 -12.42
C VAL A 642 13.43 -38.66 -11.60
N THR A 643 13.80 -38.43 -10.36
CA THR A 643 13.11 -37.48 -9.49
C THR A 643 13.73 -36.10 -9.71
N TYR A 644 12.95 -35.15 -10.20
CA TYR A 644 13.36 -33.74 -10.27
C TYR A 644 13.01 -33.06 -8.94
N GLN A 645 14.01 -32.74 -8.16
CA GLN A 645 13.85 -31.94 -6.95
C GLN A 645 14.29 -30.52 -7.24
N ALA A 646 13.37 -29.57 -7.19
CA ALA A 646 13.74 -28.16 -7.26
C ALA A 646 14.24 -27.72 -5.88
N GLN A 647 15.50 -27.36 -5.81
CA GLN A 647 16.11 -26.76 -4.63
C GLN A 647 16.26 -25.26 -4.88
N PHE A 648 15.71 -24.44 -3.97
CA PHE A 648 15.82 -22.99 -4.03
C PHE A 648 16.84 -22.52 -3.01
N PHE A 649 17.75 -21.66 -3.46
CA PHE A 649 18.69 -20.92 -2.64
C PHE A 649 18.27 -19.46 -2.56
#